data_dc66f32cc013df8d302ab3cff3e7a32b
#
_entry.id   dc66f32cc013df8d302ab3cff3e7a32b
#
_cell.length_a   1.000
_cell.length_b   1.000
_cell.length_c   1.000
_cell.angle_alpha   90.00
_cell.angle_beta   90.00
_cell.angle_gamma   90.00
#
_symmetry.space_group_name_H-M   'P 1'
#
loop_
_entity.id
_entity.type
_entity.pdbx_description
1 polymer ?
#
loop_
_entity_poly.entity_id
_entity_poly.type
_entity_poly.pdbx_seq_one_letter_code
_entity_poly.pdbx_strand_id
1 'polypeptide(L)'
;MTSRTVWLMTALSIGFAVSAPSQAQQPQNMIINGNFETGVVTPWTTWGGAQMEVVTNCTGAAVPEGPVEGRYCLHVTVATAPANYWDLGISPRGMVFQKGKKYTLSAFLKCKQGTLQLDFKPQIGGDPWTGYGQKTVTMTDKWAEYTTTTPVFTEDVTPPNIAFHAGFAAAEFWVDDVKWYEGDYVPTQVKISGSAWDRNPKDGSTDVPRDTSLSWVPGPFAQTHDVYLGLVSSDIDKATATDPLGVLVSQGQVDTTFVPTSPLDYGKTYYWRVDEVNAPPSTTVFKGNVWKFTTEPYAYPITGVTATASSFEKASTGPANTINGSGLTNDLHSTSSDAMWVSSMTGPQPTWIQYQFDKTYKLYELWVWNHNSEYEPILGYGFKDVTIEYSTDGTNWTLLKEAQFAQAPAMAAYAHNTTVDLGGVMAQYVRLTANSNWSMMGLKQSGLAEVRFFYVPVEARAPQPAQDAQGVAVDGTLDWRPGREATSHLVVFGTDKTAVADGTATSETVSEHGFAPGALDFGTTYYWKVDEVGADTYPGSIWSFTTQQYAVVDDFETYTDTEGNRIYEAWIDGWTNSTGSVVGYLQAPFAETVIFHGGKQAMPFEYNNVESPYYSEAQRTFDTAQDWTVSGADTLALWYRGYPLGFVDKGGNAFTVSSTGTDIWNNSDEFRLAYGQLSGNGSITAKVESLTRSDAWSKAGVMIRESLDAGAKHAMVVITPDNGGSFQYRTATGGTSASTDAAGLQIPYWLRITRTGNAFKAERSPDGKTWTQIGADQNVSMVPNVYIGLCVTSHSTGAYSTAEFSNVATTGTVTGAWQSQSIGVTQWSNGPAPLYVTVEDKAGKSKTVATADAAATTVSDWTEWRLPLSDLAGVNLAAVQKLTIGVGDKTSPNAGAAGMLYIDDILFGKPKPAGP
;
A
#
# COMPACT_ATOMS: atom_id res chain seq x y z
N MET A 1 49.94 -38.85 -35.24
CA MET A 1 49.96 -38.22 -33.89
C MET A 1 49.07 -36.96 -34.03
N THR A 2 47.78 -37.19 -33.78
CA THR A 2 46.71 -36.18 -34.04
C THR A 2 46.15 -35.79 -32.68
N SER A 3 46.39 -34.55 -32.30
CA SER A 3 45.81 -33.89 -31.14
C SER A 3 44.36 -33.48 -31.45
N ARG A 4 43.40 -34.03 -30.73
CA ARG A 4 42.01 -33.59 -30.74
C ARG A 4 41.83 -32.53 -29.69
N THR A 5 41.56 -31.29 -30.06
CA THR A 5 41.15 -30.22 -29.19
C THR A 5 39.65 -30.40 -28.94
N VAL A 6 39.27 -30.61 -27.69
CA VAL A 6 37.89 -30.65 -27.21
C VAL A 6 37.50 -29.21 -26.89
N TRP A 7 36.47 -28.68 -27.55
CA TRP A 7 35.80 -27.45 -27.23
C TRP A 7 34.77 -27.73 -26.13
N LEU A 8 35.00 -27.22 -24.93
CA LEU A 8 34.00 -27.15 -23.88
C LEU A 8 33.07 -25.97 -24.21
N MET A 9 31.86 -26.25 -24.65
CA MET A 9 30.77 -25.25 -24.68
C MET A 9 30.24 -25.13 -23.25
N THR A 10 30.58 -24.06 -22.60
CA THR A 10 29.91 -23.64 -21.34
C THR A 10 28.55 -23.05 -21.77
N ALA A 11 27.49 -23.79 -21.57
CA ALA A 11 26.14 -23.28 -21.68
C ALA A 11 25.92 -22.27 -20.54
N LEU A 12 25.85 -20.99 -20.88
CA LEU A 12 25.43 -19.93 -20.00
C LEU A 12 23.90 -20.06 -19.89
N SER A 13 23.43 -20.68 -18.81
CA SER A 13 22.00 -20.64 -18.46
C SER A 13 21.67 -19.23 -17.96
N ILE A 14 21.16 -18.40 -18.84
CA ILE A 14 20.47 -17.16 -18.45
C ILE A 14 19.16 -17.59 -17.81
N GLY A 15 19.12 -17.57 -16.48
CA GLY A 15 17.89 -17.71 -15.73
C GLY A 15 17.03 -16.46 -15.99
N PHE A 16 16.00 -16.60 -16.81
CA PHE A 16 14.95 -15.61 -16.91
C PHE A 16 14.21 -15.61 -15.55
N ALA A 17 14.48 -14.60 -14.74
CA ALA A 17 13.57 -14.26 -13.65
C ALA A 17 12.31 -13.67 -14.32
N VAL A 18 11.31 -14.51 -14.51
CA VAL A 18 9.95 -14.03 -14.84
C VAL A 18 9.50 -13.22 -13.65
N SER A 19 9.47 -11.89 -13.80
CA SER A 19 8.82 -11.02 -12.83
C SER A 19 7.37 -11.47 -12.68
N ALA A 20 7.01 -11.97 -11.50
CA ALA A 20 5.64 -12.31 -11.19
C ALA A 20 4.74 -11.10 -11.51
N PRO A 21 3.56 -11.32 -12.13
CA PRO A 21 2.60 -10.25 -12.33
C PRO A 21 2.33 -9.59 -10.97
N SER A 22 2.27 -8.26 -10.96
CA SER A 22 2.05 -7.48 -9.74
C SER A 22 0.87 -8.08 -8.99
N GLN A 23 1.15 -8.76 -7.88
CA GLN A 23 0.10 -9.21 -6.96
C GLN A 23 -0.73 -7.98 -6.62
N ALA A 24 -2.04 -8.12 -6.62
CA ALA A 24 -2.88 -7.12 -5.97
C ALA A 24 -2.30 -6.99 -4.56
N GLN A 25 -1.60 -5.89 -4.34
CA GLN A 25 -0.87 -5.62 -3.12
C GLN A 25 -1.81 -5.88 -1.95
N GLN A 26 -1.48 -6.84 -1.08
CA GLN A 26 -2.29 -7.08 0.12
C GLN A 26 -2.37 -5.74 0.84
N PRO A 27 -3.57 -5.28 1.23
CA PRO A 27 -3.71 -3.98 1.84
C PRO A 27 -2.80 -3.92 3.07
N GLN A 28 -2.07 -2.81 3.22
CA GLN A 28 -1.13 -2.62 4.31
C GLN A 28 -1.86 -2.74 5.66
N ASN A 29 -1.44 -3.71 6.47
CA ASN A 29 -1.98 -3.90 7.80
C ASN A 29 -1.50 -2.78 8.73
N MET A 30 -2.43 -2.08 9.38
CA MET A 30 -2.13 -1.00 10.33
C MET A 30 -2.03 -1.51 11.78
N ILE A 31 -2.46 -2.75 12.08
CA ILE A 31 -2.35 -3.31 13.42
C ILE A 31 -0.90 -3.66 13.73
N ILE A 32 -0.38 -3.12 14.81
CA ILE A 32 0.95 -3.44 15.31
C ILE A 32 0.90 -4.81 15.99
N ASN A 33 1.79 -5.72 15.57
CA ASN A 33 1.87 -7.09 16.07
C ASN A 33 0.55 -7.86 15.96
N GLY A 34 -0.14 -7.74 14.83
CA GLY A 34 -1.42 -8.42 14.58
C GLY A 34 -1.28 -9.92 14.31
N ASN A 35 -0.11 -10.38 13.88
CA ASN A 35 0.26 -11.78 13.64
C ASN A 35 1.05 -12.40 14.80
N PHE A 36 1.33 -11.66 15.87
CA PHE A 36 2.02 -12.07 17.10
C PHE A 36 3.45 -12.64 16.91
N GLU A 37 4.05 -12.49 15.75
CA GLU A 37 5.37 -13.07 15.42
C GLU A 37 6.54 -12.43 16.18
N THR A 38 6.30 -11.33 16.90
CA THR A 38 7.27 -10.79 17.86
C THR A 38 7.47 -11.68 19.11
N GLY A 39 6.61 -12.68 19.33
CA GLY A 39 6.64 -13.57 20.50
C GLY A 39 6.18 -12.90 21.80
N VAL A 40 5.67 -11.66 21.76
CA VAL A 40 5.18 -10.93 22.94
C VAL A 40 3.78 -10.34 22.70
N VAL A 41 3.07 -10.04 23.79
CA VAL A 41 1.71 -9.48 23.72
C VAL A 41 1.71 -7.99 23.34
N THR A 42 2.77 -7.25 23.68
CA THR A 42 2.86 -5.80 23.44
C THR A 42 2.75 -5.48 21.93
N PRO A 43 2.00 -4.44 21.51
CA PRO A 43 1.36 -3.41 22.33
C PRO A 43 -0.14 -3.65 22.62
N TRP A 44 -0.64 -4.86 22.52
CA TRP A 44 -2.03 -5.18 22.84
C TRP A 44 -2.36 -4.94 24.31
N THR A 45 -3.60 -4.55 24.58
CA THR A 45 -4.07 -4.25 25.93
C THR A 45 -5.35 -5.02 26.25
N THR A 46 -5.59 -5.24 27.55
CA THR A 46 -6.81 -5.88 28.04
C THR A 46 -7.52 -5.02 29.07
N TRP A 47 -8.80 -5.31 29.29
CA TRP A 47 -9.60 -4.77 30.39
C TRP A 47 -10.54 -5.84 30.93
N GLY A 48 -11.12 -5.60 32.12
CA GLY A 48 -12.10 -6.50 32.73
C GLY A 48 -11.54 -7.82 33.23
N GLY A 49 -10.21 -7.99 33.26
CA GLY A 49 -9.56 -9.19 33.80
C GLY A 49 -9.28 -10.29 32.76
N ALA A 50 -9.43 -10.02 31.45
CA ALA A 50 -8.95 -10.94 30.43
C ALA A 50 -7.43 -11.14 30.55
N GLN A 51 -6.97 -12.37 30.43
CA GLN A 51 -5.52 -12.71 30.41
C GLN A 51 -5.10 -12.99 28.97
N MET A 52 -3.91 -12.53 28.59
CA MET A 52 -3.33 -12.73 27.27
C MET A 52 -1.92 -13.27 27.38
N GLU A 53 -1.59 -14.26 26.56
CA GLU A 53 -0.23 -14.77 26.37
C GLU A 53 0.01 -15.15 24.92
N VAL A 54 1.24 -15.03 24.44
CA VAL A 54 1.62 -15.48 23.09
C VAL A 54 2.13 -16.91 23.21
N VAL A 55 1.56 -17.82 22.38
CA VAL A 55 1.81 -19.25 22.45
C VAL A 55 2.13 -19.84 21.08
N THR A 56 2.79 -20.98 21.04
CA THR A 56 3.07 -21.76 19.82
C THR A 56 2.08 -22.91 19.62
N ASN A 57 1.39 -23.32 20.68
CA ASN A 57 0.32 -24.33 20.63
C ASN A 57 -1.03 -23.64 20.78
N CYS A 58 -1.78 -23.57 19.70
CA CYS A 58 -3.04 -22.84 19.61
C CYS A 58 -4.29 -23.71 19.82
N THR A 59 -4.20 -24.79 20.60
CA THR A 59 -5.34 -25.66 20.89
C THR A 59 -5.61 -25.87 22.37
N GLY A 60 -4.59 -25.74 23.22
CA GLY A 60 -4.65 -26.20 24.63
C GLY A 60 -4.85 -27.72 24.74
N ALA A 61 -4.77 -28.50 23.66
CA ALA A 61 -4.94 -29.94 23.61
C ALA A 61 -3.58 -30.66 23.56
N ALA A 62 -3.57 -31.97 23.84
CA ALA A 62 -2.36 -32.80 23.80
C ALA A 62 -1.78 -32.96 22.39
N VAL A 63 -2.57 -32.79 21.34
CA VAL A 63 -2.11 -32.76 19.94
C VAL A 63 -1.95 -31.28 19.58
N PRO A 64 -0.74 -30.78 19.35
CA PRO A 64 -0.51 -29.39 19.00
C PRO A 64 -1.14 -29.05 17.65
N GLU A 65 -1.87 -27.91 17.60
CA GLU A 65 -2.26 -27.26 16.37
C GLU A 65 -1.57 -25.91 16.34
N GLY A 66 -0.91 -25.58 15.26
CA GLY A 66 -0.17 -24.33 15.12
C GLY A 66 -1.06 -23.11 14.91
N PRO A 67 -0.44 -21.92 14.84
CA PRO A 67 -1.08 -20.68 14.42
C PRO A 67 -1.52 -20.78 12.96
N VAL A 68 -2.35 -19.81 12.54
CA VAL A 68 -2.78 -19.66 11.16
C VAL A 68 -1.63 -19.16 10.28
N GLU A 69 -0.81 -18.25 10.83
CA GLU A 69 0.37 -17.68 10.17
C GLU A 69 1.57 -17.78 11.13
N GLY A 70 2.76 -18.07 10.59
CA GLY A 70 4.00 -18.01 11.31
C GLY A 70 4.17 -19.05 12.42
N ARG A 71 4.68 -18.59 13.57
CA ARG A 71 5.07 -19.45 14.71
C ARG A 71 4.19 -19.26 15.94
N TYR A 72 3.54 -18.11 16.08
CA TYR A 72 2.87 -17.69 17.30
C TYR A 72 1.41 -17.29 17.06
N CYS A 73 0.56 -17.49 18.05
CA CYS A 73 -0.79 -16.92 18.13
C CYS A 73 -1.06 -16.36 19.53
N LEU A 74 -2.06 -15.49 19.67
CA LEU A 74 -2.49 -14.98 20.97
C LEU A 74 -3.49 -15.93 21.61
N HIS A 75 -3.19 -16.42 22.81
CA HIS A 75 -4.12 -17.12 23.68
C HIS A 75 -4.78 -16.14 24.66
N VAL A 76 -6.10 -16.18 24.72
CA VAL A 76 -6.91 -15.32 25.60
C VAL A 76 -7.73 -16.20 26.54
N THR A 77 -7.64 -15.89 27.84
CA THR A 77 -8.41 -16.57 28.90
C THR A 77 -9.38 -15.61 29.56
N VAL A 78 -10.65 -15.97 29.57
CA VAL A 78 -11.72 -15.32 30.31
C VAL A 78 -12.13 -16.24 31.46
N ALA A 79 -11.64 -15.96 32.66
CA ALA A 79 -11.90 -16.82 33.82
C ALA A 79 -13.34 -16.73 34.31
N THR A 80 -13.97 -15.54 34.21
CA THR A 80 -15.35 -15.29 34.65
C THR A 80 -16.00 -14.27 33.71
N ALA A 81 -17.19 -14.59 33.20
CA ALA A 81 -17.96 -13.66 32.39
C ALA A 81 -18.50 -12.50 33.27
N PRO A 82 -18.31 -11.23 32.87
CA PRO A 82 -18.87 -10.08 33.54
C PRO A 82 -20.40 -9.98 33.33
N ALA A 83 -21.04 -9.02 33.99
CA ALA A 83 -22.47 -8.77 33.83
C ALA A 83 -22.85 -8.32 32.40
N ASN A 84 -21.97 -7.51 31.79
CA ASN A 84 -22.12 -7.08 30.39
C ASN A 84 -20.92 -7.57 29.59
N TYR A 85 -21.16 -8.08 28.37
CA TYR A 85 -20.10 -8.66 27.55
C TYR A 85 -19.01 -7.65 27.16
N TRP A 86 -19.31 -6.35 27.16
CA TRP A 86 -18.34 -5.28 26.85
C TRP A 86 -17.46 -4.86 28.02
N ASP A 87 -17.75 -5.31 29.23
CA ASP A 87 -16.95 -5.00 30.42
C ASP A 87 -15.62 -5.77 30.46
N LEU A 88 -15.40 -6.69 29.49
CA LEU A 88 -14.18 -7.49 29.35
C LEU A 88 -13.79 -7.63 27.88
N GLY A 89 -12.49 -7.47 27.59
CA GLY A 89 -11.99 -7.65 26.23
C GLY A 89 -10.52 -7.33 26.03
N ILE A 90 -10.13 -7.31 24.75
CA ILE A 90 -8.76 -7.02 24.29
C ILE A 90 -8.80 -5.98 23.17
N SER A 91 -7.72 -5.23 22.97
CA SER A 91 -7.62 -4.17 21.97
C SER A 91 -6.22 -4.11 21.35
N PRO A 92 -6.10 -4.11 20.02
CA PRO A 92 -4.85 -3.84 19.30
C PRO A 92 -4.42 -2.37 19.38
N ARG A 93 -3.29 -2.05 18.74
CA ARG A 93 -2.78 -0.69 18.51
C ARG A 93 -2.39 -0.50 17.04
N GLY A 94 -2.24 0.76 16.62
CA GLY A 94 -1.82 1.13 15.28
C GLY A 94 -2.94 1.57 14.33
N MET A 95 -4.23 1.44 14.73
CA MET A 95 -5.36 1.81 13.88
C MET A 95 -5.50 3.33 13.72
N VAL A 96 -6.01 3.74 12.55
CA VAL A 96 -6.48 5.10 12.27
C VAL A 96 -7.89 5.07 11.69
N PHE A 97 -8.69 6.13 11.91
CA PHE A 97 -10.04 6.30 11.36
C PHE A 97 -10.13 7.70 10.74
N GLN A 98 -9.97 7.79 9.43
CA GLN A 98 -9.86 9.04 8.70
C GLN A 98 -11.11 9.35 7.87
N LYS A 99 -11.46 10.63 7.81
CA LYS A 99 -12.57 11.16 7.00
C LYS A 99 -12.42 10.74 5.53
N GLY A 100 -13.51 10.35 4.92
CA GLY A 100 -13.57 9.93 3.53
C GLY A 100 -13.07 8.51 3.26
N LYS A 101 -12.56 7.81 4.28
CA LYS A 101 -12.05 6.45 4.19
C LYS A 101 -13.02 5.46 4.82
N LYS A 102 -12.97 4.20 4.38
CA LYS A 102 -13.57 3.04 5.04
C LYS A 102 -12.49 2.02 5.32
N TYR A 103 -12.66 1.20 6.31
CA TYR A 103 -11.67 0.23 6.74
C TYR A 103 -12.28 -1.12 6.97
N THR A 104 -11.49 -2.16 6.80
CA THR A 104 -11.86 -3.55 7.13
C THR A 104 -10.99 -4.06 8.27
N LEU A 105 -11.64 -4.65 9.28
CA LEU A 105 -11.04 -5.49 10.29
C LEU A 105 -11.20 -6.94 9.86
N SER A 106 -10.13 -7.73 9.83
CA SER A 106 -10.17 -9.18 9.77
C SER A 106 -9.34 -9.79 10.88
N ALA A 107 -9.73 -10.97 11.35
CA ALA A 107 -8.99 -11.72 12.36
C ALA A 107 -9.32 -13.20 12.22
N PHE A 108 -8.31 -14.07 12.38
CA PHE A 108 -8.55 -15.49 12.56
C PHE A 108 -8.82 -15.78 14.03
N LEU A 109 -9.90 -16.51 14.28
CA LEU A 109 -10.34 -16.85 15.63
C LEU A 109 -10.70 -18.34 15.71
N LYS A 110 -10.45 -18.93 16.87
CA LYS A 110 -10.97 -20.25 17.28
C LYS A 110 -11.16 -20.29 18.79
N CYS A 111 -12.14 -21.05 19.30
CA CYS A 111 -12.32 -21.32 20.71
C CYS A 111 -11.84 -22.74 21.07
N LYS A 112 -11.68 -22.99 22.35
CA LYS A 112 -11.18 -24.26 22.87
C LYS A 112 -12.10 -25.43 22.53
N GLN A 113 -13.42 -25.20 22.63
CA GLN A 113 -14.42 -26.21 22.33
C GLN A 113 -15.80 -25.59 22.06
N GLY A 114 -16.59 -26.21 21.19
CA GLY A 114 -17.96 -25.79 20.90
C GLY A 114 -18.01 -24.48 20.11
N THR A 115 -18.75 -23.49 20.62
CA THR A 115 -18.86 -22.17 20.02
C THR A 115 -18.73 -21.07 21.06
N LEU A 116 -18.14 -19.93 20.67
CA LEU A 116 -18.01 -18.75 21.52
C LEU A 116 -18.33 -17.50 20.71
N GLN A 117 -19.07 -16.57 21.33
CA GLN A 117 -19.33 -15.25 20.76
C GLN A 117 -18.22 -14.25 21.10
N LEU A 118 -17.89 -13.40 20.15
CA LEU A 118 -16.98 -12.27 20.31
C LEU A 118 -17.52 -11.11 19.49
N ASP A 119 -17.40 -9.88 20.01
CA ASP A 119 -17.93 -8.71 19.32
C ASP A 119 -16.78 -7.83 18.82
N PHE A 120 -16.72 -7.62 17.51
CA PHE A 120 -15.82 -6.69 16.85
C PHE A 120 -16.42 -5.30 16.86
N LYS A 121 -15.77 -4.36 17.51
CA LYS A 121 -16.27 -2.99 17.58
C LYS A 121 -15.17 -1.97 17.27
N PRO A 122 -14.94 -1.61 15.99
CA PRO A 122 -14.27 -0.36 15.66
C PRO A 122 -15.07 0.81 16.28
N GLN A 123 -14.47 1.64 17.12
CA GLN A 123 -15.18 2.67 17.88
C GLN A 123 -14.28 3.86 18.23
N ILE A 124 -14.90 4.97 18.67
CA ILE A 124 -14.14 6.01 19.38
C ILE A 124 -13.63 5.46 20.72
N GLY A 125 -12.40 5.77 21.10
CA GLY A 125 -11.75 5.25 22.30
C GLY A 125 -12.10 6.01 23.57
N GLY A 126 -13.34 6.49 23.71
CA GLY A 126 -13.85 7.22 24.86
C GLY A 126 -15.36 7.40 24.79
N ASP A 127 -15.96 8.00 25.85
CA ASP A 127 -17.39 8.34 25.85
C ASP A 127 -17.74 9.25 24.66
N PRO A 128 -18.77 8.93 23.83
CA PRO A 128 -19.86 7.95 24.03
C PRO A 128 -19.59 6.55 23.48
N TRP A 129 -18.36 6.16 23.16
CA TRP A 129 -18.00 4.82 22.66
C TRP A 129 -18.75 4.41 21.38
N THR A 130 -18.99 5.39 20.52
CA THR A 130 -19.70 5.19 19.24
C THR A 130 -18.99 4.15 18.38
N GLY A 131 -19.72 3.12 17.95
CA GLY A 131 -19.20 2.06 17.07
C GLY A 131 -19.40 2.36 15.59
N TYR A 132 -18.46 1.85 14.78
CA TYR A 132 -18.44 2.01 13.33
C TYR A 132 -18.33 0.62 12.66
N GLY A 133 -19.46 0.02 12.30
CA GLY A 133 -19.47 -1.31 11.71
C GLY A 133 -19.29 -2.45 12.74
N GLN A 134 -19.86 -2.30 13.93
CA GLN A 134 -19.88 -3.32 14.99
C GLN A 134 -20.50 -4.63 14.49
N LYS A 135 -19.87 -5.77 14.81
CA LYS A 135 -20.34 -7.10 14.41
C LYS A 135 -20.01 -8.15 15.47
N THR A 136 -21.04 -8.80 15.99
CA THR A 136 -20.87 -10.01 16.82
C THR A 136 -20.66 -11.21 15.91
N VAL A 137 -19.57 -11.97 16.14
CA VAL A 137 -19.22 -13.20 15.43
C VAL A 137 -19.32 -14.39 16.38
N THR A 138 -19.56 -15.57 15.82
CA THR A 138 -19.58 -16.84 16.57
C THR A 138 -18.45 -17.70 16.04
N MET A 139 -17.39 -17.85 16.83
CA MET A 139 -16.27 -18.72 16.50
C MET A 139 -16.53 -20.17 16.93
N THR A 140 -15.84 -21.10 16.27
CA THR A 140 -15.88 -22.54 16.59
C THR A 140 -14.51 -22.99 17.09
N ASP A 141 -14.37 -24.31 17.35
CA ASP A 141 -13.11 -24.95 17.69
C ASP A 141 -12.13 -25.12 16.52
N LYS A 142 -12.47 -24.52 15.35
CA LYS A 142 -11.60 -24.49 14.16
C LYS A 142 -11.25 -23.06 13.80
N TRP A 143 -10.04 -22.85 13.31
CA TRP A 143 -9.63 -21.57 12.75
C TRP A 143 -10.56 -21.12 11.61
N ALA A 144 -11.07 -19.92 11.71
CA ALA A 144 -11.82 -19.27 10.64
C ALA A 144 -11.56 -17.76 10.65
N GLU A 145 -11.56 -17.14 9.47
CA GLU A 145 -11.44 -15.70 9.33
C GLU A 145 -12.80 -15.02 9.57
N TYR A 146 -12.81 -14.02 10.43
CA TYR A 146 -13.97 -13.19 10.75
C TYR A 146 -13.68 -11.75 10.42
N THR A 147 -14.66 -11.05 9.82
CA THR A 147 -14.45 -9.72 9.28
C THR A 147 -15.60 -8.79 9.58
N THR A 148 -15.28 -7.49 9.66
CA THR A 148 -16.26 -6.40 9.58
C THR A 148 -15.66 -5.23 8.82
N THR A 149 -16.50 -4.53 8.02
CA THR A 149 -16.09 -3.33 7.28
C THR A 149 -16.88 -2.13 7.80
N THR A 150 -16.19 -1.03 8.06
CA THR A 150 -16.83 0.21 8.53
C THR A 150 -17.60 0.90 7.39
N PRO A 151 -18.57 1.77 7.70
CA PRO A 151 -19.03 2.75 6.73
C PRO A 151 -17.88 3.73 6.37
N VAL A 152 -18.05 4.53 5.32
CA VAL A 152 -17.13 5.63 5.03
C VAL A 152 -17.26 6.67 6.16
N PHE A 153 -16.12 7.03 6.79
CA PHE A 153 -16.10 8.00 7.87
C PHE A 153 -16.45 9.39 7.36
N THR A 154 -17.34 10.09 8.05
CA THR A 154 -17.73 11.48 7.73
C THR A 154 -16.81 12.52 8.36
N GLU A 155 -16.02 12.12 9.35
CA GLU A 155 -15.04 12.92 10.09
C GLU A 155 -13.90 12.03 10.59
N ASP A 156 -12.77 12.63 10.98
CA ASP A 156 -11.69 11.90 11.65
C ASP A 156 -12.13 11.52 13.07
N VAL A 157 -11.87 10.29 13.48
CA VAL A 157 -12.24 9.80 14.82
C VAL A 157 -11.00 9.68 15.70
N THR A 158 -10.97 10.46 16.77
CA THR A 158 -9.85 10.50 17.72
C THR A 158 -10.35 10.49 19.16
N PRO A 159 -9.79 9.61 20.02
CA PRO A 159 -8.86 8.54 19.72
C PRO A 159 -9.54 7.35 19.04
N PRO A 160 -8.92 6.74 18.02
CA PRO A 160 -9.45 5.53 17.42
C PRO A 160 -9.25 4.33 18.35
N ASN A 161 -10.17 3.37 18.32
CA ASN A 161 -10.06 2.13 19.06
C ASN A 161 -10.76 0.98 18.35
N ILE A 162 -10.23 -0.23 18.49
CA ILE A 162 -10.89 -1.47 18.09
C ILE A 162 -11.02 -2.32 19.35
N ALA A 163 -12.24 -2.57 19.75
CA ALA A 163 -12.54 -3.44 20.89
C ALA A 163 -12.95 -4.83 20.41
N PHE A 164 -12.33 -5.86 20.96
CA PHE A 164 -12.76 -7.24 20.89
C PHE A 164 -13.43 -7.56 22.22
N HIS A 165 -14.75 -7.39 22.30
CA HIS A 165 -15.49 -7.67 23.54
C HIS A 165 -15.67 -9.17 23.69
N ALA A 166 -15.10 -9.75 24.74
CA ALA A 166 -15.02 -11.18 24.95
C ALA A 166 -15.79 -11.68 26.19
N GLY A 167 -16.54 -10.81 26.85
CA GLY A 167 -17.24 -11.13 28.11
C GLY A 167 -18.53 -11.95 27.97
N PHE A 168 -18.80 -12.60 26.83
CA PHE A 168 -20.02 -13.39 26.64
C PHE A 168 -20.07 -14.66 27.50
N ALA A 169 -18.91 -15.29 27.77
CA ALA A 169 -18.81 -16.50 28.57
C ALA A 169 -17.41 -16.63 29.17
N ALA A 170 -17.28 -17.39 30.26
CA ALA A 170 -15.98 -17.89 30.70
C ALA A 170 -15.45 -18.90 29.67
N ALA A 171 -14.29 -18.63 29.06
CA ALA A 171 -13.80 -19.40 27.93
C ALA A 171 -12.31 -19.17 27.67
N GLU A 172 -11.74 -20.04 26.86
CA GLU A 172 -10.41 -19.88 26.27
C GLU A 172 -10.56 -19.82 24.74
N PHE A 173 -9.84 -18.89 24.09
CA PHE A 173 -9.84 -18.75 22.64
C PHE A 173 -8.49 -18.23 22.15
N TRP A 174 -8.25 -18.43 20.85
CA TRP A 174 -7.04 -17.98 20.19
C TRP A 174 -7.36 -16.99 19.09
N VAL A 175 -6.45 -16.04 18.91
CA VAL A 175 -6.52 -14.96 17.91
C VAL A 175 -5.21 -15.00 17.13
N ASP A 176 -5.32 -14.84 15.80
CA ASP A 176 -4.15 -14.76 14.94
C ASP A 176 -4.44 -13.91 13.70
N ASP A 177 -3.38 -13.41 13.05
CA ASP A 177 -3.40 -12.67 11.79
C ASP A 177 -4.48 -11.58 11.76
N VAL A 178 -4.44 -10.69 12.75
CA VAL A 178 -5.38 -9.56 12.86
C VAL A 178 -4.93 -8.43 11.96
N LYS A 179 -5.82 -8.00 11.08
CA LYS A 179 -5.56 -6.93 10.11
C LYS A 179 -6.58 -5.81 10.23
N TRP A 180 -6.11 -4.59 10.10
CA TRP A 180 -6.89 -3.38 9.89
C TRP A 180 -6.33 -2.62 8.72
N TYR A 181 -7.09 -2.42 7.67
CA TYR A 181 -6.63 -1.80 6.44
C TYR A 181 -7.73 -0.99 5.76
N GLU A 182 -7.33 -0.04 4.92
CA GLU A 182 -8.25 0.77 4.12
C GLU A 182 -8.89 -0.07 3.01
N GLY A 183 -10.21 0.09 2.81
CA GLY A 183 -10.96 -0.51 1.71
C GLY A 183 -11.90 -1.63 2.12
N ASP A 184 -12.38 -2.35 1.09
CA ASP A 184 -13.27 -3.50 1.24
C ASP A 184 -12.51 -4.76 1.64
N TYR A 185 -13.24 -5.75 2.14
CA TYR A 185 -12.66 -7.01 2.56
C TYR A 185 -11.93 -7.74 1.42
N VAL A 186 -10.67 -8.11 1.70
CA VAL A 186 -9.84 -8.98 0.86
C VAL A 186 -9.57 -10.26 1.64
N PRO A 187 -10.01 -11.44 1.17
CA PRO A 187 -9.81 -12.70 1.87
C PRO A 187 -8.34 -12.98 2.14
N THR A 188 -8.02 -13.31 3.39
CA THR A 188 -6.67 -13.75 3.77
C THR A 188 -6.47 -15.21 3.33
N GLN A 189 -5.33 -15.46 2.69
CA GLN A 189 -4.97 -16.83 2.29
C GLN A 189 -4.28 -17.54 3.46
N VAL A 190 -4.95 -18.55 4.01
CA VAL A 190 -4.40 -19.35 5.12
C VAL A 190 -3.28 -20.25 4.59
N LYS A 191 -2.09 -20.14 5.16
CA LYS A 191 -1.02 -21.10 4.98
C LYS A 191 -1.33 -22.39 5.77
N ILE A 192 -1.72 -23.46 5.09
CA ILE A 192 -1.67 -24.78 5.72
C ILE A 192 -0.18 -25.15 5.81
N SER A 193 0.32 -25.28 7.05
CA SER A 193 1.72 -25.65 7.30
C SER A 193 2.10 -26.89 6.48
N GLY A 194 3.09 -26.76 5.58
CA GLY A 194 3.59 -27.83 4.73
C GLY A 194 3.00 -27.95 3.33
N SER A 195 1.88 -27.30 3.02
CA SER A 195 1.25 -27.35 1.67
C SER A 195 1.59 -26.12 0.83
N ALA A 196 1.47 -26.25 -0.49
CA ALA A 196 1.55 -25.13 -1.44
C ALA A 196 0.48 -24.06 -1.17
N TRP A 197 0.83 -22.81 -1.37
CA TRP A 197 -0.05 -21.67 -1.14
C TRP A 197 0.23 -20.55 -2.15
N ASP A 198 -0.52 -19.44 -2.10
CA ASP A 198 -0.41 -18.28 -3.00
C ASP A 198 -0.32 -18.65 -4.49
N ARG A 199 -1.35 -19.34 -4.93
CA ARG A 199 -1.49 -19.88 -6.29
C ARG A 199 -1.84 -18.81 -7.32
N ASN A 200 -1.30 -18.98 -8.52
CA ASN A 200 -1.73 -18.28 -9.72
C ASN A 200 -2.01 -19.33 -10.83
N PRO A 201 -3.18 -19.34 -11.48
CA PRO A 201 -4.36 -18.46 -11.29
C PRO A 201 -4.96 -18.55 -9.88
N LYS A 202 -5.53 -17.43 -9.39
CA LYS A 202 -6.24 -17.39 -8.11
C LYS A 202 -7.46 -18.32 -8.13
N ASP A 203 -7.79 -18.91 -6.98
CA ASP A 203 -8.92 -19.80 -6.87
C ASP A 203 -10.25 -19.12 -7.24
N GLY A 204 -11.00 -19.75 -8.15
CA GLY A 204 -12.24 -19.23 -8.67
C GLY A 204 -12.08 -18.16 -9.76
N SER A 205 -10.87 -17.84 -10.21
CA SER A 205 -10.63 -16.91 -11.32
C SER A 205 -11.40 -17.34 -12.58
N THR A 206 -11.92 -16.36 -13.30
CA THR A 206 -12.58 -16.55 -14.60
C THR A 206 -11.83 -15.75 -15.65
N ASP A 207 -12.07 -16.05 -16.92
CA ASP A 207 -11.42 -15.37 -18.04
C ASP A 207 -9.88 -15.50 -18.02
N VAL A 208 -9.37 -16.65 -17.55
CA VAL A 208 -7.92 -16.93 -17.50
C VAL A 208 -7.40 -17.25 -18.90
N PRO A 209 -6.27 -16.68 -19.35
CA PRO A 209 -5.67 -17.03 -20.64
C PRO A 209 -5.43 -18.53 -20.77
N ARG A 210 -5.61 -19.06 -21.98
CA ARG A 210 -5.47 -20.51 -22.26
C ARG A 210 -4.04 -21.03 -22.13
N ASP A 211 -3.08 -20.16 -22.31
CA ASP A 211 -1.63 -20.40 -22.25
C ASP A 211 -1.04 -20.07 -20.88
N THR A 212 -1.92 -19.87 -19.90
CA THR A 212 -1.52 -19.54 -18.51
C THR A 212 -0.59 -20.59 -17.93
N SER A 213 0.44 -20.16 -17.23
CA SER A 213 1.22 -20.99 -16.31
C SER A 213 0.54 -21.09 -14.96
N LEU A 214 0.69 -22.25 -14.31
CA LEU A 214 0.32 -22.42 -12.90
C LEU A 214 1.55 -22.11 -12.04
N SER A 215 1.41 -21.31 -11.00
CA SER A 215 2.49 -21.04 -10.05
C SER A 215 1.97 -20.99 -8.61
N TRP A 216 2.87 -21.24 -7.67
CA TRP A 216 2.55 -21.30 -6.23
C TRP A 216 3.77 -20.96 -5.38
N VAL A 217 3.55 -20.62 -4.12
CA VAL A 217 4.62 -20.57 -3.12
C VAL A 217 4.66 -21.90 -2.41
N PRO A 218 5.85 -22.54 -2.30
CA PRO A 218 5.97 -23.86 -1.69
C PRO A 218 5.78 -23.83 -0.17
N GLY A 219 5.38 -24.95 0.38
CA GLY A 219 5.45 -25.18 1.82
C GLY A 219 6.90 -25.16 2.33
N PRO A 220 7.15 -24.80 3.61
CA PRO A 220 8.49 -24.51 4.14
C PRO A 220 9.45 -25.71 4.14
N PHE A 221 8.95 -26.93 3.95
CA PHE A 221 9.75 -28.16 3.95
C PHE A 221 9.76 -28.88 2.59
N ALA A 222 9.10 -28.29 1.58
CA ALA A 222 9.00 -28.89 0.26
C ALA A 222 10.36 -28.92 -0.43
N GLN A 223 10.72 -30.05 -1.01
CA GLN A 223 11.88 -30.22 -1.89
C GLN A 223 11.44 -30.37 -3.36
N THR A 224 10.33 -31.07 -3.57
CA THR A 224 9.76 -31.28 -4.90
C THR A 224 8.24 -31.20 -4.84
N HIS A 225 7.62 -31.07 -6.03
CA HIS A 225 6.20 -30.81 -6.20
C HIS A 225 5.59 -31.80 -7.18
N ASP A 226 4.41 -32.36 -6.82
CA ASP A 226 3.58 -33.14 -7.71
C ASP A 226 2.37 -32.30 -8.13
N VAL A 227 2.24 -32.01 -9.43
CA VAL A 227 1.20 -31.12 -9.97
C VAL A 227 0.10 -31.93 -10.64
N TYR A 228 -1.13 -31.67 -10.26
CA TYR A 228 -2.34 -32.28 -10.80
C TYR A 228 -3.20 -31.22 -11.47
N LEU A 229 -3.69 -31.49 -12.71
CA LEU A 229 -4.54 -30.60 -13.49
C LEU A 229 -5.57 -31.41 -14.29
N GLY A 230 -6.85 -31.00 -14.29
CA GLY A 230 -7.91 -31.66 -15.04
C GLY A 230 -9.26 -30.96 -14.94
N LEU A 231 -10.26 -31.54 -15.56
CA LEU A 231 -11.62 -30.98 -15.67
C LEU A 231 -12.58 -31.51 -14.60
N VAL A 232 -12.19 -32.52 -13.82
CA VAL A 232 -13.05 -33.15 -12.82
C VAL A 232 -12.46 -32.98 -11.42
N SER A 233 -13.12 -32.22 -10.58
CA SER A 233 -12.66 -31.90 -9.22
C SER A 233 -12.43 -33.14 -8.35
N SER A 234 -13.28 -34.16 -8.45
CA SER A 234 -13.15 -35.40 -7.68
C SER A 234 -11.93 -36.24 -8.04
N ASP A 235 -11.49 -36.15 -9.30
CA ASP A 235 -10.31 -36.89 -9.77
C ASP A 235 -9.04 -36.20 -9.26
N ILE A 236 -9.01 -34.85 -9.30
CA ILE A 236 -7.93 -34.05 -8.71
C ILE A 236 -7.84 -34.29 -7.20
N ASP A 237 -8.97 -34.35 -6.50
CA ASP A 237 -8.94 -34.61 -5.05
C ASP A 237 -8.47 -36.05 -4.72
N LYS A 238 -8.84 -37.06 -5.48
CA LYS A 238 -8.50 -38.47 -5.18
C LYS A 238 -7.15 -38.91 -5.70
N ALA A 239 -6.63 -38.28 -6.74
CA ALA A 239 -5.37 -38.68 -7.37
C ALA A 239 -4.21 -38.69 -6.38
N THR A 240 -3.28 -39.61 -6.58
CA THR A 240 -2.00 -39.69 -5.88
C THR A 240 -0.87 -39.95 -6.88
N ALA A 241 0.39 -39.81 -6.46
CA ALA A 241 1.54 -40.10 -7.30
C ALA A 241 1.58 -41.57 -7.78
N THR A 242 0.95 -42.51 -7.04
CA THR A 242 0.87 -43.95 -7.38
C THR A 242 -0.45 -44.33 -8.07
N ASP A 243 -1.50 -43.50 -7.99
CA ASP A 243 -2.76 -43.66 -8.69
C ASP A 243 -3.17 -42.29 -9.28
N PRO A 244 -2.60 -41.93 -10.45
CA PRO A 244 -2.69 -40.56 -10.98
C PRO A 244 -4.03 -40.21 -11.61
N LEU A 245 -4.95 -41.14 -11.82
CA LEU A 245 -6.27 -40.94 -12.46
C LEU A 245 -6.24 -40.15 -13.79
N GLY A 246 -5.06 -40.09 -14.44
CA GLY A 246 -4.86 -39.31 -15.67
C GLY A 246 -4.76 -37.79 -15.49
N VAL A 247 -4.63 -37.32 -14.26
CA VAL A 247 -4.59 -35.88 -13.93
C VAL A 247 -3.25 -35.41 -13.34
N LEU A 248 -2.30 -36.29 -13.06
CA LEU A 248 -0.92 -35.94 -12.66
C LEU A 248 -0.16 -35.46 -13.90
N VAL A 249 0.12 -34.16 -13.98
CA VAL A 249 0.74 -33.51 -15.16
C VAL A 249 2.23 -33.26 -14.98
N SER A 250 2.71 -33.23 -13.74
CA SER A 250 4.14 -33.18 -13.40
C SER A 250 4.38 -33.89 -12.07
N GLN A 251 5.45 -34.68 -11.99
CA GLN A 251 5.83 -35.43 -10.78
C GLN A 251 7.25 -35.09 -10.39
N GLY A 252 7.43 -34.71 -9.09
CA GLY A 252 8.76 -34.48 -8.51
C GLY A 252 9.51 -33.29 -9.11
N GLN A 253 8.85 -32.30 -9.69
CA GLN A 253 9.52 -31.11 -10.18
C GLN A 253 10.06 -30.26 -9.02
N VAL A 254 11.14 -29.53 -9.29
CA VAL A 254 11.76 -28.60 -8.33
C VAL A 254 11.19 -27.18 -8.47
N ASP A 255 10.84 -26.82 -9.71
CA ASP A 255 10.28 -25.50 -10.00
C ASP A 255 8.88 -25.31 -9.43
N THR A 256 8.58 -24.13 -8.94
CA THR A 256 7.28 -23.74 -8.39
C THR A 256 6.33 -23.18 -9.46
N THR A 257 6.61 -23.52 -10.72
CA THR A 257 5.78 -23.16 -11.88
C THR A 257 5.58 -24.37 -12.77
N PHE A 258 4.40 -24.48 -13.37
CA PHE A 258 4.07 -25.50 -14.36
C PHE A 258 3.40 -24.84 -15.56
N VAL A 259 3.94 -25.08 -16.76
CA VAL A 259 3.37 -24.62 -18.03
C VAL A 259 2.71 -25.80 -18.74
N PRO A 260 1.39 -25.77 -19.00
CA PRO A 260 0.71 -26.78 -19.81
C PRO A 260 1.40 -26.93 -21.19
N THR A 261 1.57 -28.15 -21.64
CA THR A 261 2.26 -28.47 -22.92
C THR A 261 1.51 -28.03 -24.16
N SER A 262 0.24 -27.67 -24.02
CA SER A 262 -0.62 -27.10 -25.06
C SER A 262 -1.62 -26.14 -24.43
N PRO A 263 -2.11 -25.15 -25.20
CA PRO A 263 -3.14 -24.24 -24.71
C PRO A 263 -4.38 -24.99 -24.23
N LEU A 264 -4.92 -24.55 -23.07
CA LEU A 264 -6.14 -25.13 -22.49
C LEU A 264 -7.37 -24.85 -23.37
N ASP A 265 -8.45 -25.62 -23.21
CA ASP A 265 -9.71 -25.42 -23.95
C ASP A 265 -10.42 -24.13 -23.53
N TYR A 266 -11.12 -23.49 -24.47
CA TYR A 266 -11.92 -22.29 -24.21
C TYR A 266 -13.11 -22.55 -23.30
N GLY A 267 -13.38 -21.65 -22.35
CA GLY A 267 -14.58 -21.64 -21.49
C GLY A 267 -14.70 -22.85 -20.57
N LYS A 268 -13.60 -23.53 -20.27
CA LYS A 268 -13.61 -24.70 -19.40
C LYS A 268 -13.14 -24.34 -17.99
N THR A 269 -13.79 -24.94 -17.00
CA THR A 269 -13.31 -24.88 -15.61
C THR A 269 -12.32 -26.00 -15.39
N TYR A 270 -11.09 -25.63 -15.08
CA TYR A 270 -10.02 -26.53 -14.68
C TYR A 270 -9.89 -26.55 -13.17
N TYR A 271 -9.58 -27.74 -12.63
CA TYR A 271 -9.23 -27.96 -11.23
C TYR A 271 -7.78 -28.39 -11.15
N TRP A 272 -7.07 -27.90 -10.16
CA TRP A 272 -5.67 -28.24 -9.98
C TRP A 272 -5.26 -28.28 -8.51
N ARG A 273 -4.17 -29.00 -8.23
CA ARG A 273 -3.61 -29.19 -6.89
C ARG A 273 -2.12 -29.39 -7.00
N VAL A 274 -1.37 -28.96 -5.98
CA VAL A 274 0.06 -29.24 -5.81
C VAL A 274 0.26 -29.98 -4.50
N ASP A 275 0.83 -31.16 -4.57
CA ASP A 275 1.27 -31.92 -3.40
C ASP A 275 2.75 -31.65 -3.16
N GLU A 276 3.10 -31.25 -1.95
CA GLU A 276 4.46 -30.91 -1.54
C GLU A 276 5.17 -32.14 -0.99
N VAL A 277 6.35 -32.47 -1.52
CA VAL A 277 7.15 -33.64 -1.10
C VAL A 277 8.39 -33.18 -0.36
N ASN A 278 8.54 -33.60 0.89
CA ASN A 278 9.65 -33.22 1.74
C ASN A 278 10.93 -33.97 1.38
N ALA A 279 12.07 -33.34 1.76
CA ALA A 279 13.38 -33.96 1.65
C ALA A 279 13.51 -35.26 2.50
N PRO A 280 14.35 -36.23 2.06
CA PRO A 280 14.77 -37.35 2.90
C PRO A 280 15.37 -36.86 4.24
N PRO A 281 15.19 -37.60 5.36
CA PRO A 281 14.65 -38.97 5.44
C PRO A 281 13.12 -39.05 5.58
N SER A 282 12.39 -37.93 5.72
CA SER A 282 10.96 -38.04 6.03
C SER A 282 10.11 -38.38 4.81
N THR A 283 10.44 -37.86 3.61
CA THR A 283 9.68 -38.00 2.36
C THR A 283 8.15 -37.87 2.53
N THR A 284 7.72 -37.08 3.50
CA THR A 284 6.30 -36.85 3.78
C THR A 284 5.70 -36.06 2.62
N VAL A 285 4.54 -36.47 2.15
CA VAL A 285 3.78 -35.76 1.14
C VAL A 285 2.68 -34.96 1.83
N PHE A 286 2.71 -33.65 1.68
CA PHE A 286 1.63 -32.77 2.11
C PHE A 286 0.68 -32.55 0.94
N LYS A 287 -0.47 -33.22 0.99
CA LYS A 287 -1.52 -33.06 0.00
C LYS A 287 -2.04 -31.63 0.00
N GLY A 288 -2.04 -30.99 -1.17
CA GLY A 288 -2.53 -29.63 -1.36
C GLY A 288 -4.05 -29.51 -1.41
N ASN A 289 -4.54 -28.29 -1.36
CA ASN A 289 -5.94 -27.96 -1.61
C ASN A 289 -6.25 -28.04 -3.11
N VAL A 290 -7.49 -28.42 -3.43
CA VAL A 290 -7.98 -28.36 -4.81
C VAL A 290 -8.45 -26.96 -5.11
N TRP A 291 -7.82 -26.31 -6.10
CA TRP A 291 -8.16 -24.99 -6.62
C TRP A 291 -8.81 -25.10 -7.99
N LYS A 292 -9.49 -24.05 -8.43
CA LYS A 292 -10.14 -24.00 -9.74
C LYS A 292 -9.96 -22.65 -10.43
N PHE A 293 -10.01 -22.65 -11.73
CA PHE A 293 -10.16 -21.45 -12.55
C PHE A 293 -10.95 -21.79 -13.82
N THR A 294 -11.52 -20.77 -14.48
CA THR A 294 -12.21 -20.95 -15.75
C THR A 294 -11.44 -20.19 -16.84
N THR A 295 -11.12 -20.86 -17.92
CA THR A 295 -10.43 -20.26 -19.06
C THR A 295 -11.34 -19.25 -19.76
N GLU A 296 -10.70 -18.36 -20.52
CA GLU A 296 -11.35 -17.36 -21.36
C GLU A 296 -12.29 -18.04 -22.39
N PRO A 297 -13.47 -17.45 -22.69
CA PRO A 297 -14.34 -17.96 -23.72
C PRO A 297 -13.77 -17.67 -25.13
N TYR A 298 -14.21 -18.42 -26.14
CA TYR A 298 -13.83 -18.15 -27.54
C TYR A 298 -14.36 -16.79 -28.02
N ALA A 299 -15.60 -16.47 -27.71
CA ALA A 299 -16.26 -15.21 -28.06
C ALA A 299 -16.86 -14.55 -26.82
N TYR A 300 -16.89 -13.22 -26.82
CA TYR A 300 -17.38 -12.42 -25.70
C TYR A 300 -18.70 -11.72 -26.06
N PRO A 301 -19.61 -11.49 -25.09
CA PRO A 301 -20.79 -10.67 -25.33
C PRO A 301 -20.39 -9.20 -25.55
N ILE A 302 -21.06 -8.55 -26.53
CA ILE A 302 -20.92 -7.11 -26.73
C ILE A 302 -21.81 -6.38 -25.72
N THR A 303 -21.23 -5.50 -24.90
CA THR A 303 -21.96 -4.76 -23.86
C THR A 303 -22.31 -3.33 -24.26
N GLY A 304 -21.53 -2.72 -25.18
CA GLY A 304 -21.76 -1.38 -25.71
C GLY A 304 -22.77 -1.37 -26.86
N VAL A 305 -24.06 -1.67 -26.59
CA VAL A 305 -25.10 -1.79 -27.61
C VAL A 305 -26.20 -0.74 -27.39
N THR A 306 -26.65 -0.10 -28.46
CA THR A 306 -27.88 0.69 -28.48
C THR A 306 -28.89 0.10 -29.49
N ALA A 307 -30.17 0.26 -29.21
CA ALA A 307 -31.23 -0.29 -30.06
C ALA A 307 -32.19 0.82 -30.52
N THR A 308 -32.55 0.79 -31.81
CA THR A 308 -33.57 1.62 -32.42
C THR A 308 -34.53 0.74 -33.20
N ALA A 309 -35.78 1.12 -33.34
CA ALA A 309 -36.76 0.31 -34.05
C ALA A 309 -37.65 1.16 -34.95
N SER A 310 -38.30 0.54 -35.94
CA SER A 310 -39.24 1.19 -36.86
C SER A 310 -40.44 1.79 -36.12
N SER A 311 -40.82 1.25 -34.99
CA SER A 311 -41.87 1.72 -34.07
C SER A 311 -41.82 1.01 -32.72
N PHE A 312 -42.55 1.51 -31.74
CA PHE A 312 -42.85 0.83 -30.49
C PHE A 312 -44.26 1.22 -30.01
N GLU A 313 -44.89 0.36 -29.26
CA GLU A 313 -46.30 0.55 -28.84
C GLU A 313 -46.43 1.63 -27.78
N LYS A 314 -45.54 1.61 -26.75
CA LYS A 314 -45.47 2.59 -25.66
C LYS A 314 -44.05 2.70 -25.13
N ALA A 315 -43.76 3.74 -24.39
CA ALA A 315 -42.40 3.99 -23.87
C ALA A 315 -41.82 2.84 -23.03
N SER A 316 -42.66 2.12 -22.25
CA SER A 316 -42.24 0.98 -21.45
C SER A 316 -41.95 -0.29 -22.28
N THR A 317 -42.39 -0.36 -23.54
CA THR A 317 -42.10 -1.45 -24.49
C THR A 317 -41.19 -1.01 -25.62
N GLY A 318 -40.25 -0.14 -25.33
CA GLY A 318 -39.27 0.41 -26.26
C GLY A 318 -38.16 -0.58 -26.62
N PRO A 319 -37.40 -0.30 -27.72
CA PRO A 319 -36.34 -1.18 -28.24
C PRO A 319 -35.21 -1.41 -27.24
N ALA A 320 -34.96 -0.51 -26.29
CA ALA A 320 -33.92 -0.65 -25.28
C ALA A 320 -34.15 -1.89 -24.37
N ASN A 321 -35.39 -2.36 -24.24
CA ASN A 321 -35.70 -3.56 -23.46
C ASN A 321 -35.05 -4.82 -24.02
N THR A 322 -34.68 -4.83 -25.29
CA THR A 322 -34.07 -6.00 -25.96
C THR A 322 -32.56 -6.15 -25.69
N ILE A 323 -31.94 -5.20 -24.95
CA ILE A 323 -30.47 -5.17 -24.71
C ILE A 323 -30.09 -4.77 -23.28
N ASN A 324 -31.05 -4.50 -22.41
CA ASN A 324 -30.79 -3.95 -21.08
C ASN A 324 -30.96 -4.98 -19.94
N GLY A 325 -31.26 -6.25 -20.30
CA GLY A 325 -31.47 -7.32 -19.35
C GLY A 325 -32.79 -7.22 -18.59
N SER A 326 -33.72 -6.32 -19.00
CA SER A 326 -35.04 -6.23 -18.38
C SER A 326 -35.76 -7.55 -18.55
N GLY A 327 -36.31 -8.07 -17.45
CA GLY A 327 -36.98 -9.39 -17.44
C GLY A 327 -36.04 -10.59 -17.36
N LEU A 328 -34.70 -10.43 -17.45
CA LEU A 328 -33.73 -11.52 -17.28
C LEU A 328 -33.35 -11.74 -15.82
N THR A 329 -33.26 -12.99 -15.42
CA THR A 329 -32.64 -13.44 -14.17
C THR A 329 -31.84 -14.71 -14.47
N ASN A 330 -30.51 -14.67 -14.29
CA ASN A 330 -29.62 -15.80 -14.63
C ASN A 330 -29.84 -16.32 -16.07
N ASP A 331 -29.92 -15.40 -17.06
CA ASP A 331 -30.18 -15.66 -18.47
C ASP A 331 -31.55 -16.32 -18.78
N LEU A 332 -32.47 -16.28 -17.84
CA LEU A 332 -33.84 -16.73 -18.01
C LEU A 332 -34.79 -15.54 -18.03
N HIS A 333 -35.57 -15.39 -19.11
CA HIS A 333 -36.49 -14.26 -19.29
C HIS A 333 -37.90 -14.56 -18.71
N SER A 334 -38.49 -13.53 -18.11
CA SER A 334 -39.87 -13.58 -17.56
C SER A 334 -40.93 -13.42 -18.64
N THR A 335 -42.23 -13.50 -18.26
CA THR A 335 -43.36 -13.24 -19.14
C THR A 335 -43.86 -11.79 -19.08
N SER A 336 -43.13 -10.88 -18.42
CA SER A 336 -43.55 -9.48 -18.26
C SER A 336 -43.51 -8.73 -19.57
N SER A 337 -44.65 -8.30 -20.08
CA SER A 337 -44.78 -7.54 -21.34
C SER A 337 -44.06 -6.20 -21.31
N ASP A 338 -43.93 -5.52 -20.15
CA ASP A 338 -43.21 -4.25 -20.02
C ASP A 338 -41.71 -4.43 -19.99
N ALA A 339 -41.23 -5.67 -19.93
CA ALA A 339 -39.80 -5.99 -20.02
C ALA A 339 -39.32 -6.33 -21.45
N MET A 340 -40.20 -6.22 -22.44
CA MET A 340 -39.94 -6.58 -23.83
C MET A 340 -40.25 -5.42 -24.78
N TRP A 341 -39.72 -5.47 -25.99
CA TRP A 341 -40.10 -4.54 -27.05
C TRP A 341 -41.24 -5.13 -27.87
N VAL A 342 -42.23 -4.28 -28.23
CA VAL A 342 -43.30 -4.56 -29.19
C VAL A 342 -43.48 -3.37 -30.11
N SER A 343 -43.54 -3.59 -31.42
CA SER A 343 -43.83 -2.58 -32.43
C SER A 343 -45.25 -2.04 -32.32
N SER A 344 -45.48 -0.78 -32.78
CA SER A 344 -46.84 -0.20 -32.84
C SER A 344 -47.71 -0.96 -33.81
N MET A 345 -49.02 -1.09 -33.45
CA MET A 345 -50.03 -1.66 -34.30
C MET A 345 -50.18 -0.90 -35.65
N THR A 346 -49.93 0.38 -35.67
CA THR A 346 -50.01 1.22 -36.83
C THR A 346 -48.64 1.61 -37.41
N GLY A 347 -47.58 0.96 -36.91
CA GLY A 347 -46.20 1.24 -37.32
C GLY A 347 -45.90 0.81 -38.75
N PRO A 348 -44.75 1.31 -39.30
CA PRO A 348 -44.28 0.91 -40.63
C PRO A 348 -44.10 -0.59 -40.76
N GLN A 349 -44.35 -1.10 -42.02
CA GLN A 349 -44.10 -2.49 -42.37
C GLN A 349 -43.12 -2.55 -43.56
N PRO A 350 -42.20 -3.53 -43.59
CA PRO A 350 -41.98 -4.53 -42.55
C PRO A 350 -41.42 -3.90 -41.24
N THR A 351 -41.73 -4.51 -40.10
CA THR A 351 -41.18 -4.11 -38.77
C THR A 351 -39.70 -4.47 -38.72
N TRP A 352 -38.89 -3.55 -38.28
CA TRP A 352 -37.47 -3.79 -38.04
C TRP A 352 -36.99 -3.23 -36.72
N ILE A 353 -35.91 -3.84 -36.19
CA ILE A 353 -35.11 -3.33 -35.08
C ILE A 353 -33.63 -3.33 -35.46
N GLN A 354 -32.92 -2.29 -35.10
CA GLN A 354 -31.51 -2.06 -35.46
C GLN A 354 -30.70 -1.86 -34.19
N TYR A 355 -29.58 -2.53 -34.13
CA TYR A 355 -28.60 -2.45 -33.07
C TYR A 355 -27.34 -1.76 -33.57
N GLN A 356 -26.79 -0.87 -32.75
CA GLN A 356 -25.53 -0.18 -33.00
C GLN A 356 -24.57 -0.51 -31.88
N PHE A 357 -23.37 -0.92 -32.22
CA PHE A 357 -22.28 -1.20 -31.31
C PHE A 357 -21.42 0.06 -31.13
N ASP A 358 -20.68 0.15 -30.02
CA ASP A 358 -19.74 1.24 -29.72
C ASP A 358 -18.55 1.30 -30.69
N LYS A 359 -18.18 0.16 -31.29
CA LYS A 359 -17.17 0.05 -32.36
C LYS A 359 -17.52 -1.07 -33.34
N THR A 360 -16.70 -1.25 -34.37
CA THR A 360 -16.80 -2.40 -35.29
C THR A 360 -16.28 -3.65 -34.59
N TYR A 361 -17.06 -4.74 -34.64
CA TYR A 361 -16.72 -6.04 -34.09
C TYR A 361 -16.75 -7.13 -35.16
N LYS A 362 -15.93 -8.16 -34.97
CA LYS A 362 -16.07 -9.42 -35.73
C LYS A 362 -17.15 -10.27 -35.09
N LEU A 363 -18.33 -10.24 -35.64
CA LEU A 363 -19.52 -10.88 -35.03
C LEU A 363 -19.41 -12.40 -35.13
N TYR A 364 -19.70 -13.08 -34.02
CA TYR A 364 -19.68 -14.54 -33.91
C TYR A 364 -21.08 -15.13 -33.98
N GLU A 365 -21.91 -14.88 -32.97
CA GLU A 365 -23.27 -15.38 -32.89
C GLU A 365 -24.21 -14.38 -32.23
N LEU A 366 -25.51 -14.58 -32.46
CA LEU A 366 -26.61 -13.83 -31.87
C LEU A 366 -27.51 -14.80 -31.10
N TRP A 367 -27.66 -14.60 -29.80
CA TRP A 367 -28.69 -15.24 -29.00
C TRP A 367 -29.97 -14.42 -28.99
N VAL A 368 -31.13 -15.08 -29.16
CA VAL A 368 -32.42 -14.43 -29.21
C VAL A 368 -33.36 -15.03 -28.18
N TRP A 369 -33.81 -14.21 -27.26
CA TRP A 369 -35.02 -14.44 -26.46
C TRP A 369 -36.17 -13.78 -27.24
N ASN A 370 -36.96 -14.59 -27.94
CA ASN A 370 -38.09 -14.08 -28.72
C ASN A 370 -39.18 -13.55 -27.77
N HIS A 371 -40.18 -12.83 -28.29
CA HIS A 371 -41.23 -12.22 -27.45
C HIS A 371 -41.95 -13.28 -26.64
N ASN A 372 -42.00 -13.17 -25.29
CA ASN A 372 -42.37 -14.23 -24.34
C ASN A 372 -43.55 -13.83 -23.44
N SER A 373 -44.50 -13.01 -23.90
CA SER A 373 -45.68 -12.72 -23.07
C SER A 373 -46.56 -13.97 -22.83
N GLU A 374 -47.35 -13.97 -21.75
CA GLU A 374 -48.29 -15.08 -21.43
C GLU A 374 -49.26 -15.39 -22.58
N TYR A 375 -49.54 -14.40 -23.43
CA TYR A 375 -50.40 -14.52 -24.59
C TYR A 375 -49.68 -14.85 -25.89
N GLU A 376 -48.38 -15.10 -25.87
CA GLU A 376 -47.57 -15.35 -27.08
C GLU A 376 -48.12 -16.50 -27.94
N PRO A 377 -48.66 -17.63 -27.39
CA PRO A 377 -49.25 -18.73 -28.19
C PRO A 377 -50.47 -18.30 -29.00
N ILE A 378 -51.14 -17.19 -28.62
CA ILE A 378 -52.37 -16.66 -29.26
C ILE A 378 -52.02 -15.47 -30.14
N LEU A 379 -51.34 -14.49 -29.58
CA LEU A 379 -51.02 -13.22 -30.25
C LEU A 379 -49.86 -13.36 -31.25
N GLY A 380 -48.84 -14.15 -30.88
CA GLY A 380 -47.73 -14.50 -31.78
C GLY A 380 -46.89 -13.31 -32.25
N TYR A 381 -46.56 -12.37 -31.33
CA TYR A 381 -45.77 -11.19 -31.66
C TYR A 381 -44.29 -11.51 -31.94
N GLY A 382 -43.79 -12.64 -31.48
CA GLY A 382 -42.41 -13.05 -31.73
C GLY A 382 -42.06 -13.03 -33.21
N PHE A 383 -40.85 -12.59 -33.52
CA PHE A 383 -40.29 -12.67 -34.87
C PHE A 383 -40.26 -14.11 -35.35
N LYS A 384 -40.61 -14.36 -36.64
CA LYS A 384 -40.59 -15.72 -37.22
C LYS A 384 -39.57 -15.79 -38.36
N ASP A 385 -39.93 -15.31 -39.55
CA ASP A 385 -39.01 -15.27 -40.68
C ASP A 385 -38.35 -13.89 -40.68
N VAL A 386 -37.02 -13.86 -40.58
CA VAL A 386 -36.24 -12.65 -40.31
C VAL A 386 -35.11 -12.44 -41.29
N THR A 387 -35.09 -11.26 -41.94
CA THR A 387 -33.92 -10.81 -42.70
C THR A 387 -32.93 -10.18 -41.74
N ILE A 388 -31.68 -10.63 -41.78
CA ILE A 388 -30.57 -10.11 -40.98
C ILE A 388 -29.61 -9.40 -41.90
N GLU A 389 -29.43 -8.10 -41.71
CA GLU A 389 -28.51 -7.25 -42.44
C GLU A 389 -27.46 -6.67 -41.48
N TYR A 390 -26.26 -6.42 -42.00
CA TYR A 390 -25.19 -5.76 -41.26
C TYR A 390 -24.63 -4.56 -42.03
N SER A 391 -23.98 -3.66 -41.28
CA SER A 391 -23.31 -2.47 -41.84
C SER A 391 -22.14 -2.07 -40.93
N THR A 392 -21.13 -1.43 -41.53
CA THR A 392 -20.01 -0.81 -40.82
C THR A 392 -20.21 0.71 -40.61
N ASP A 393 -21.13 1.35 -41.37
CA ASP A 393 -21.33 2.81 -41.38
C ASP A 393 -22.80 3.22 -41.06
N GLY A 394 -23.70 2.28 -40.90
CA GLY A 394 -25.13 2.48 -40.65
C GLY A 394 -25.95 2.98 -41.84
N THR A 395 -25.34 3.13 -43.02
CA THR A 395 -25.98 3.61 -44.26
C THR A 395 -26.00 2.57 -45.37
N ASN A 396 -24.87 1.88 -45.57
CA ASN A 396 -24.71 0.81 -46.57
C ASN A 396 -24.97 -0.53 -45.87
N TRP A 397 -26.04 -1.21 -46.29
CA TRP A 397 -26.47 -2.47 -45.69
C TRP A 397 -26.18 -3.66 -46.59
N THR A 398 -25.66 -4.70 -46.01
CA THR A 398 -25.38 -5.98 -46.68
C THR A 398 -26.25 -7.06 -46.05
N LEU A 399 -26.95 -7.84 -46.90
CA LEU A 399 -27.68 -9.02 -46.44
C LEU A 399 -26.72 -10.03 -45.89
N LEU A 400 -26.88 -10.41 -44.60
CA LEU A 400 -26.13 -11.50 -44.01
C LEU A 400 -26.81 -12.84 -44.33
N LYS A 401 -28.08 -12.98 -43.93
CA LYS A 401 -28.88 -14.20 -44.17
C LYS A 401 -30.35 -13.98 -43.84
N GLU A 402 -31.17 -14.93 -44.32
CA GLU A 402 -32.50 -15.15 -43.81
C GLU A 402 -32.46 -16.21 -42.72
N ALA A 403 -33.20 -16.00 -41.63
CA ALA A 403 -33.25 -16.89 -40.46
C ALA A 403 -34.69 -17.07 -39.96
N GLN A 404 -34.97 -18.20 -39.33
CA GLN A 404 -36.21 -18.41 -38.64
C GLN A 404 -35.95 -18.40 -37.11
N PHE A 405 -36.67 -17.53 -36.39
CA PHE A 405 -36.61 -17.48 -34.94
C PHE A 405 -37.75 -18.36 -34.34
N ALA A 406 -37.39 -19.20 -33.36
CA ALA A 406 -38.32 -20.05 -32.70
C ALA A 406 -39.33 -19.23 -31.86
N GLN A 407 -40.61 -19.68 -31.81
CA GLN A 407 -41.60 -19.06 -30.95
C GLN A 407 -41.22 -19.23 -29.46
N ALA A 408 -41.37 -18.22 -28.65
CA ALA A 408 -41.17 -18.32 -27.22
C ALA A 408 -42.30 -19.14 -26.55
N PRO A 409 -41.97 -19.85 -25.45
CA PRO A 409 -42.93 -20.81 -24.85
C PRO A 409 -44.00 -20.14 -23.98
N ALA A 410 -44.02 -18.83 -23.79
CA ALA A 410 -44.92 -18.11 -22.88
C ALA A 410 -44.79 -18.58 -21.42
N MET A 411 -43.59 -18.86 -20.99
CA MET A 411 -43.27 -19.37 -19.66
C MET A 411 -42.32 -18.46 -18.92
N ALA A 412 -42.47 -18.32 -17.62
CA ALA A 412 -41.47 -17.72 -16.77
C ALA A 412 -40.19 -18.58 -16.78
N ALA A 413 -39.05 -17.95 -16.59
CA ALA A 413 -37.74 -18.60 -16.65
C ALA A 413 -37.40 -19.24 -18.02
N TYR A 414 -37.64 -18.51 -19.12
CA TYR A 414 -37.38 -18.90 -20.49
C TYR A 414 -35.93 -18.60 -20.91
N ALA A 415 -35.12 -19.60 -21.25
CA ALA A 415 -33.80 -19.45 -21.86
C ALA A 415 -33.94 -19.08 -23.34
N HIS A 416 -32.94 -18.42 -23.93
CA HIS A 416 -32.94 -18.22 -25.39
C HIS A 416 -33.11 -19.55 -26.13
N ASN A 417 -33.91 -19.53 -27.20
CA ASN A 417 -34.21 -20.73 -27.97
C ASN A 417 -33.82 -20.60 -29.45
N THR A 418 -33.17 -19.50 -29.80
CA THR A 418 -32.62 -19.28 -31.14
C THR A 418 -31.21 -18.76 -31.00
N THR A 419 -30.27 -19.40 -31.68
CA THR A 419 -28.88 -18.96 -31.86
C THR A 419 -28.64 -18.82 -33.36
N VAL A 420 -28.12 -17.68 -33.79
CA VAL A 420 -27.81 -17.38 -35.18
C VAL A 420 -26.31 -17.19 -35.33
N ASP A 421 -25.65 -18.02 -36.11
CA ASP A 421 -24.27 -17.81 -36.54
C ASP A 421 -24.19 -16.57 -37.45
N LEU A 422 -23.36 -15.60 -37.11
CA LEU A 422 -23.16 -14.33 -37.82
C LEU A 422 -21.96 -14.39 -38.76
N GLY A 423 -21.30 -15.55 -38.95
CA GLY A 423 -20.32 -15.83 -39.98
C GLY A 423 -19.02 -15.01 -39.88
N GLY A 424 -18.69 -14.41 -38.77
CA GLY A 424 -17.45 -13.64 -38.58
C GLY A 424 -17.40 -12.33 -39.38
N VAL A 425 -18.53 -11.72 -39.72
CA VAL A 425 -18.56 -10.44 -40.43
C VAL A 425 -18.12 -9.28 -39.54
N MET A 426 -17.41 -8.31 -40.12
CA MET A 426 -17.06 -7.07 -39.47
C MET A 426 -18.25 -6.12 -39.51
N ALA A 427 -18.82 -5.74 -38.36
CA ALA A 427 -19.99 -4.89 -38.34
C ALA A 427 -20.00 -3.95 -37.11
N GLN A 428 -20.55 -2.77 -37.30
CA GLN A 428 -20.92 -1.84 -36.22
C GLN A 428 -22.43 -1.76 -36.04
N TYR A 429 -23.20 -2.23 -37.04
CA TYR A 429 -24.65 -2.22 -37.01
C TYR A 429 -25.19 -3.56 -37.47
N VAL A 430 -26.28 -4.02 -36.85
CA VAL A 430 -27.08 -5.16 -37.27
C VAL A 430 -28.54 -4.74 -37.29
N ARG A 431 -29.26 -5.06 -38.36
CA ARG A 431 -30.70 -4.85 -38.46
C ARG A 431 -31.40 -6.18 -38.63
N LEU A 432 -32.45 -6.38 -37.80
CA LEU A 432 -33.37 -7.53 -37.87
C LEU A 432 -34.71 -7.03 -38.42
N THR A 433 -35.10 -7.52 -39.58
CA THR A 433 -36.39 -7.20 -40.24
C THR A 433 -37.32 -8.40 -40.14
N ALA A 434 -38.43 -8.24 -39.47
CA ALA A 434 -39.47 -9.30 -39.37
C ALA A 434 -40.25 -9.35 -40.67
N ASN A 435 -40.02 -10.38 -41.46
CA ASN A 435 -40.80 -10.68 -42.68
C ASN A 435 -42.13 -11.33 -42.30
N SER A 436 -42.15 -12.08 -41.22
CA SER A 436 -43.38 -12.64 -40.59
C SER A 436 -43.19 -12.74 -39.08
N ASN A 437 -44.35 -12.91 -38.39
CA ASN A 437 -44.42 -13.24 -36.95
C ASN A 437 -45.16 -14.55 -36.72
N TRP A 438 -45.29 -14.97 -35.49
CA TRP A 438 -46.00 -16.22 -35.10
C TRP A 438 -47.52 -16.05 -34.97
N SER A 439 -48.08 -14.88 -35.31
CA SER A 439 -49.49 -14.60 -35.14
C SER A 439 -50.39 -15.44 -36.06
N MET A 440 -51.23 -16.28 -35.49
CA MET A 440 -52.28 -16.99 -36.23
C MET A 440 -53.49 -16.09 -36.55
N MET A 441 -53.58 -14.91 -35.93
CA MET A 441 -54.64 -13.93 -36.13
C MET A 441 -54.29 -12.87 -37.19
N GLY A 442 -53.12 -12.96 -37.83
CA GLY A 442 -52.67 -12.01 -38.84
C GLY A 442 -52.29 -10.63 -38.25
N LEU A 443 -52.01 -10.56 -36.98
CA LEU A 443 -51.54 -9.32 -36.34
C LEU A 443 -50.22 -8.91 -36.92
N LYS A 444 -50.01 -7.61 -37.16
CA LYS A 444 -48.80 -7.07 -37.80
C LYS A 444 -47.74 -6.60 -36.78
N GLN A 445 -48.10 -6.58 -35.51
CA GLN A 445 -47.14 -6.24 -34.44
C GLN A 445 -46.10 -7.37 -34.32
N SER A 446 -44.87 -6.98 -34.14
CA SER A 446 -43.79 -7.91 -33.87
C SER A 446 -42.98 -7.43 -32.70
N GLY A 447 -42.34 -8.32 -31.94
CA GLY A 447 -41.59 -7.99 -30.75
C GLY A 447 -40.46 -8.98 -30.43
N LEU A 448 -39.57 -8.57 -29.58
CA LEU A 448 -38.49 -9.37 -29.02
C LEU A 448 -38.35 -9.11 -27.51
N ALA A 449 -37.95 -10.11 -26.78
CA ALA A 449 -37.68 -9.97 -25.35
C ALA A 449 -36.26 -9.48 -25.10
N GLU A 450 -35.25 -10.21 -25.53
CA GLU A 450 -33.85 -9.84 -25.39
C GLU A 450 -33.03 -10.39 -26.55
N VAL A 451 -31.91 -9.75 -26.88
CA VAL A 451 -30.88 -10.26 -27.76
C VAL A 451 -29.50 -10.06 -27.17
N ARG A 452 -28.58 -10.97 -27.46
CA ARG A 452 -27.19 -10.84 -27.05
C ARG A 452 -26.27 -11.15 -28.24
N PHE A 453 -25.46 -10.19 -28.63
CA PHE A 453 -24.45 -10.35 -29.68
C PHE A 453 -23.13 -10.76 -29.07
N PHE A 454 -22.44 -11.69 -29.73
CA PHE A 454 -21.11 -12.13 -29.36
C PHE A 454 -20.13 -11.82 -30.48
N TYR A 455 -18.90 -11.53 -30.08
CA TYR A 455 -17.81 -11.21 -31.00
C TYR A 455 -16.58 -12.06 -30.72
N VAL A 456 -15.80 -12.34 -31.75
CA VAL A 456 -14.47 -12.92 -31.65
C VAL A 456 -13.48 -11.77 -31.45
N PRO A 457 -12.69 -11.72 -30.38
CA PRO A 457 -11.65 -10.72 -30.22
C PRO A 457 -10.51 -11.00 -31.20
N VAL A 458 -10.31 -10.11 -32.17
CA VAL A 458 -9.28 -10.24 -33.20
C VAL A 458 -8.12 -9.27 -33.02
N GLU A 459 -8.29 -8.25 -32.18
CA GLU A 459 -7.27 -7.27 -31.81
C GLU A 459 -6.50 -7.74 -30.56
N ALA A 460 -5.26 -7.32 -30.43
CA ALA A 460 -4.50 -7.43 -29.20
C ALA A 460 -5.19 -6.66 -28.06
N ARG A 461 -5.19 -7.22 -26.86
CA ARG A 461 -5.90 -6.67 -25.69
C ARG A 461 -5.19 -6.97 -24.37
N ALA A 462 -5.62 -6.33 -23.28
CA ALA A 462 -5.10 -6.52 -21.92
C ALA A 462 -3.56 -6.38 -21.87
N PRO A 463 -3.03 -5.18 -22.24
CA PRO A 463 -1.60 -4.96 -22.28
C PRO A 463 -0.95 -5.10 -20.89
N GLN A 464 0.25 -5.64 -20.88
CA GLN A 464 1.16 -5.63 -19.73
C GLN A 464 2.49 -5.00 -20.19
N PRO A 465 2.93 -3.90 -19.63
CA PRO A 465 2.31 -3.11 -18.54
C PRO A 465 0.91 -2.60 -18.90
N ALA A 466 0.05 -2.45 -17.89
CA ALA A 466 -1.30 -1.93 -18.08
C ALA A 466 -1.27 -0.51 -18.68
N GLN A 467 -2.35 -0.12 -19.37
CA GLN A 467 -2.48 1.22 -19.93
C GLN A 467 -2.18 2.29 -18.88
N ASP A 468 -1.26 3.23 -19.25
CA ASP A 468 -0.80 4.35 -18.41
C ASP A 468 -0.11 3.93 -17.09
N ALA A 469 0.39 2.69 -17.01
CA ALA A 469 1.16 2.20 -15.86
C ALA A 469 2.36 3.12 -15.58
N GLN A 470 2.64 3.34 -14.29
CA GLN A 470 3.76 4.15 -13.82
C GLN A 470 4.75 3.27 -13.06
N GLY A 471 6.02 3.67 -13.08
CA GLY A 471 7.06 2.96 -12.32
C GLY A 471 7.42 1.59 -12.90
N VAL A 472 7.25 1.40 -14.22
CA VAL A 472 7.59 0.15 -14.90
C VAL A 472 9.10 -0.03 -14.91
N ALA A 473 9.58 -1.24 -14.62
CA ALA A 473 11.01 -1.56 -14.62
C ALA A 473 11.65 -1.27 -16.01
N VAL A 474 12.88 -0.76 -16.00
CA VAL A 474 13.59 -0.37 -17.24
C VAL A 474 14.05 -1.58 -18.08
N ASP A 475 14.01 -2.76 -17.55
CA ASP A 475 14.27 -4.05 -18.21
C ASP A 475 12.98 -4.87 -18.42
N GLY A 476 11.81 -4.23 -18.25
CA GLY A 476 10.50 -4.85 -18.35
C GLY A 476 10.21 -5.37 -19.76
N THR A 477 9.45 -6.46 -19.84
CA THR A 477 8.91 -7.01 -21.08
C THR A 477 7.47 -6.55 -21.29
N LEU A 478 7.04 -6.48 -22.54
CA LEU A 478 5.67 -6.22 -22.93
C LEU A 478 4.97 -7.55 -23.21
N ASP A 479 3.71 -7.66 -22.79
CA ASP A 479 2.86 -8.81 -23.00
C ASP A 479 1.43 -8.36 -23.30
N TRP A 480 0.64 -9.23 -23.96
CA TRP A 480 -0.76 -8.94 -24.28
C TRP A 480 -1.53 -10.23 -24.51
N ARG A 481 -2.82 -10.16 -24.47
CA ARG A 481 -3.68 -11.25 -24.94
C ARG A 481 -3.85 -11.14 -26.46
N PRO A 482 -3.46 -12.15 -27.23
CA PRO A 482 -3.54 -12.12 -28.69
C PRO A 482 -4.97 -12.17 -29.20
N GLY A 483 -5.16 -11.69 -30.42
CA GLY A 483 -6.36 -11.94 -31.21
C GLY A 483 -6.50 -13.43 -31.56
N ARG A 484 -7.74 -13.93 -31.64
CA ARG A 484 -8.03 -15.36 -31.84
C ARG A 484 -7.52 -15.92 -33.18
N GLU A 485 -7.31 -15.05 -34.17
CA GLU A 485 -6.90 -15.43 -35.53
C GLU A 485 -5.45 -15.04 -35.85
N ALA A 486 -4.75 -14.46 -34.87
CA ALA A 486 -3.37 -14.08 -35.05
C ALA A 486 -2.46 -15.32 -35.21
N THR A 487 -1.54 -15.25 -36.15
CA THR A 487 -0.45 -16.23 -36.33
C THR A 487 0.90 -15.58 -36.07
N SER A 488 0.94 -14.25 -36.02
CA SER A 488 2.07 -13.43 -35.63
C SER A 488 1.60 -12.03 -35.23
N HIS A 489 2.48 -11.25 -34.62
CA HIS A 489 2.17 -9.98 -33.99
C HIS A 489 3.20 -8.94 -34.43
N LEU A 490 2.74 -7.84 -35.05
CA LEU A 490 3.59 -6.71 -35.40
C LEU A 490 3.57 -5.72 -34.26
N VAL A 491 4.63 -5.73 -33.45
CA VAL A 491 4.80 -4.78 -32.34
C VAL A 491 5.43 -3.50 -32.87
N VAL A 492 4.81 -2.35 -32.60
CA VAL A 492 5.35 -1.01 -32.93
C VAL A 492 5.58 -0.30 -31.60
N PHE A 493 6.81 0.19 -31.36
CA PHE A 493 7.24 0.67 -30.04
C PHE A 493 8.10 1.94 -30.17
N GLY A 494 7.94 2.91 -29.24
CA GLY A 494 8.75 4.12 -29.21
C GLY A 494 8.27 5.18 -28.21
N THR A 495 8.97 6.30 -28.18
CA THR A 495 8.64 7.44 -27.30
C THR A 495 7.75 8.50 -27.98
N ASP A 496 7.59 8.45 -29.29
CA ASP A 496 6.70 9.33 -30.04
C ASP A 496 5.37 8.63 -30.35
N LYS A 497 4.30 9.10 -29.73
CA LYS A 497 2.96 8.56 -29.91
C LYS A 497 2.49 8.60 -31.38
N THR A 498 2.83 9.66 -32.11
CA THR A 498 2.42 9.82 -33.52
C THR A 498 3.14 8.80 -34.41
N ALA A 499 4.45 8.63 -34.20
CA ALA A 499 5.23 7.65 -34.95
C ALA A 499 4.76 6.19 -34.69
N VAL A 500 4.34 5.89 -33.45
CA VAL A 500 3.73 4.59 -33.11
C VAL A 500 2.36 4.45 -33.79
N ALA A 501 1.53 5.49 -33.78
CA ALA A 501 0.23 5.48 -34.45
C ALA A 501 0.35 5.20 -35.94
N ASP A 502 1.25 5.89 -36.61
CA ASP A 502 1.46 5.83 -38.07
C ASP A 502 2.30 4.61 -38.48
N GLY A 503 2.82 3.82 -37.53
CA GLY A 503 3.66 2.65 -37.79
C GLY A 503 5.07 3.00 -38.31
N THR A 504 5.53 4.25 -38.12
CA THR A 504 6.88 4.71 -38.53
C THR A 504 7.91 4.59 -37.40
N ALA A 505 7.49 4.28 -36.20
CA ALA A 505 8.38 3.93 -35.06
C ALA A 505 9.04 2.56 -35.29
N THR A 506 9.98 2.21 -34.40
CA THR A 506 10.62 0.89 -34.41
C THR A 506 9.57 -0.21 -34.35
N SER A 507 9.67 -1.21 -35.21
CA SER A 507 8.73 -2.33 -35.25
C SER A 507 9.42 -3.66 -35.41
N GLU A 508 8.82 -4.70 -34.81
CA GLU A 508 9.28 -6.09 -34.88
C GLU A 508 8.08 -7.01 -34.97
N THR A 509 8.22 -8.09 -35.81
CA THR A 509 7.21 -9.14 -35.88
C THR A 509 7.66 -10.33 -35.04
N VAL A 510 6.81 -10.72 -34.07
CA VAL A 510 7.04 -11.85 -33.17
C VAL A 510 5.97 -12.92 -33.39
N SER A 511 6.29 -14.18 -33.10
CA SER A 511 5.36 -15.32 -33.20
C SER A 511 4.60 -15.60 -31.89
N GLU A 512 5.13 -15.15 -30.77
CA GLU A 512 4.56 -15.31 -29.43
C GLU A 512 4.11 -13.93 -28.89
N HIS A 513 3.14 -13.91 -27.99
CA HIS A 513 2.64 -12.67 -27.39
C HIS A 513 3.55 -12.16 -26.27
N GLY A 514 4.74 -11.77 -26.60
CA GLY A 514 5.75 -11.22 -25.72
C GLY A 514 6.79 -10.45 -26.50
N PHE A 515 7.21 -9.30 -25.97
CA PHE A 515 8.23 -8.46 -26.59
C PHE A 515 9.17 -7.88 -25.55
N ALA A 516 10.47 -8.01 -25.78
CA ALA A 516 11.51 -7.43 -24.93
C ALA A 516 12.13 -6.22 -25.63
N PRO A 517 11.76 -4.98 -25.32
CA PRO A 517 12.27 -3.79 -26.01
C PRO A 517 13.75 -3.51 -25.73
N GLY A 518 14.37 -4.26 -24.82
CA GLY A 518 15.71 -4.00 -24.33
C GLY A 518 15.72 -3.04 -23.15
N ALA A 519 16.88 -2.44 -22.87
CA ALA A 519 16.99 -1.46 -21.76
C ALA A 519 16.25 -0.17 -22.14
N LEU A 520 15.32 0.22 -21.27
CA LEU A 520 14.53 1.45 -21.39
C LEU A 520 15.15 2.57 -20.56
N ASP A 521 14.92 3.83 -20.95
CA ASP A 521 15.36 4.98 -20.17
C ASP A 521 14.50 5.22 -18.93
N PHE A 522 15.09 5.65 -17.82
CA PHE A 522 14.39 6.04 -16.61
C PHE A 522 13.44 7.23 -16.85
N GLY A 523 12.31 7.26 -16.13
CA GLY A 523 11.36 8.36 -16.11
C GLY A 523 10.75 8.70 -17.48
N THR A 524 10.78 7.76 -18.44
CA THR A 524 10.40 7.96 -19.82
C THR A 524 9.07 7.32 -20.12
N THR A 525 8.19 8.04 -20.81
CA THR A 525 6.93 7.49 -21.30
C THR A 525 7.12 6.85 -22.67
N TYR A 526 6.74 5.58 -22.76
CA TYR A 526 6.75 4.80 -24.00
C TYR A 526 5.33 4.56 -24.48
N TYR A 527 5.18 4.51 -25.78
CA TYR A 527 3.95 4.18 -26.50
C TYR A 527 4.20 2.91 -27.32
N TRP A 528 3.19 2.07 -27.43
CA TRP A 528 3.27 0.86 -28.23
C TRP A 528 1.89 0.40 -28.70
N LYS A 529 1.86 -0.37 -29.75
CA LYS A 529 0.69 -1.09 -30.26
C LYS A 529 1.10 -2.43 -30.82
N VAL A 530 0.14 -3.32 -30.94
CA VAL A 530 0.32 -4.62 -31.56
C VAL A 530 -0.74 -4.80 -32.64
N ASP A 531 -0.31 -4.85 -33.88
CA ASP A 531 -1.18 -5.20 -35.01
C ASP A 531 -1.17 -6.73 -35.17
N GLU A 532 -2.34 -7.36 -34.99
CA GLU A 532 -2.48 -8.81 -35.07
C GLU A 532 -2.52 -9.27 -36.52
N VAL A 533 -1.61 -10.17 -36.90
CA VAL A 533 -1.41 -10.63 -38.30
C VAL A 533 -1.85 -12.09 -38.41
N GLY A 534 -2.84 -12.32 -39.28
CA GLY A 534 -3.34 -13.63 -39.62
C GLY A 534 -3.69 -13.69 -41.12
N ALA A 535 -4.86 -14.24 -41.49
CA ALA A 535 -5.40 -14.12 -42.82
C ALA A 535 -5.71 -12.65 -43.19
N ASP A 536 -6.14 -11.89 -42.22
CA ASP A 536 -6.30 -10.45 -42.22
C ASP A 536 -5.37 -9.82 -41.17
N THR A 537 -5.11 -8.51 -41.29
CA THR A 537 -4.38 -7.75 -40.29
C THR A 537 -5.35 -6.86 -39.52
N TYR A 538 -5.34 -6.97 -38.17
CA TYR A 538 -6.18 -6.19 -37.29
C TYR A 538 -5.31 -5.18 -36.51
N PRO A 539 -5.43 -3.87 -36.82
CA PRO A 539 -4.65 -2.85 -36.11
C PRO A 539 -5.00 -2.79 -34.63
N GLY A 540 -3.97 -2.76 -33.77
CA GLY A 540 -4.14 -2.64 -32.33
C GLY A 540 -4.36 -1.21 -31.85
N SER A 541 -4.88 -1.11 -30.63
CA SER A 541 -4.96 0.15 -29.89
C SER A 541 -3.57 0.60 -29.44
N ILE A 542 -3.37 1.92 -29.28
CA ILE A 542 -2.11 2.47 -28.77
C ILE A 542 -2.17 2.46 -27.25
N TRP A 543 -1.18 1.82 -26.65
CA TRP A 543 -0.96 1.76 -25.21
C TRP A 543 0.23 2.60 -24.79
N SER A 544 0.30 2.95 -23.50
CA SER A 544 1.41 3.69 -22.92
C SER A 544 1.74 3.22 -21.52
N PHE A 545 2.99 3.41 -21.12
CA PHE A 545 3.47 3.29 -19.76
C PHE A 545 4.64 4.25 -19.52
N THR A 546 4.94 4.51 -18.26
CA THR A 546 6.11 5.31 -17.87
C THR A 546 7.02 4.47 -16.98
N THR A 547 8.31 4.46 -17.31
CA THR A 547 9.31 3.72 -16.54
C THR A 547 9.55 4.32 -15.17
N GLN A 548 10.08 3.52 -14.26
CA GLN A 548 10.56 3.97 -12.95
C GLN A 548 11.61 5.09 -13.11
N GLN A 549 11.67 6.01 -12.14
CA GLN A 549 12.62 7.11 -12.18
C GLN A 549 14.01 6.70 -11.68
N TYR A 550 14.08 5.66 -10.85
CA TYR A 550 15.29 5.23 -10.17
C TYR A 550 15.43 3.73 -10.11
N ALA A 551 16.68 3.26 -10.05
CA ALA A 551 17.04 1.94 -9.56
C ALA A 551 17.60 2.05 -8.14
N VAL A 552 17.43 1.01 -7.34
CA VAL A 552 17.87 0.94 -5.95
C VAL A 552 19.36 0.62 -5.89
N VAL A 553 20.12 1.44 -5.17
CA VAL A 553 21.48 1.12 -4.71
C VAL A 553 21.39 0.40 -3.36
N ASP A 554 20.65 0.99 -2.43
CA ASP A 554 20.32 0.42 -1.12
C ASP A 554 19.10 1.13 -0.53
N ASP A 555 18.02 0.36 -0.31
CA ASP A 555 16.79 0.84 0.34
C ASP A 555 16.69 0.35 1.80
N PHE A 556 17.73 -0.32 2.28
CA PHE A 556 17.89 -0.89 3.63
C PHE A 556 16.88 -2.00 4.00
N GLU A 557 15.91 -2.33 3.14
CA GLU A 557 14.79 -3.23 3.42
C GLU A 557 15.18 -4.71 3.57
N THR A 558 16.36 -5.09 3.11
CA THR A 558 16.85 -6.47 3.13
C THR A 558 17.63 -6.83 4.39
N TYR A 559 18.04 -5.86 5.21
CA TYR A 559 18.77 -6.12 6.44
C TYR A 559 17.88 -6.74 7.52
N THR A 560 18.52 -7.59 8.35
CA THR A 560 17.86 -8.27 9.46
C THR A 560 18.74 -8.22 10.72
N ASP A 561 18.22 -8.73 11.83
CA ASP A 561 19.00 -8.88 13.07
C ASP A 561 19.88 -10.15 13.09
N THR A 562 19.81 -10.97 12.04
CA THR A 562 20.56 -12.22 11.92
C THR A 562 22.01 -11.96 11.52
N GLU A 563 22.95 -12.65 12.17
CA GLU A 563 24.39 -12.58 11.84
C GLU A 563 24.62 -12.96 10.37
N GLY A 564 25.45 -12.16 9.70
CA GLY A 564 25.72 -12.21 8.26
C GLY A 564 24.80 -11.34 7.40
N ASN A 565 23.77 -10.71 8.00
CA ASN A 565 22.86 -9.79 7.28
C ASN A 565 22.45 -8.57 8.10
N ARG A 566 23.28 -8.16 9.06
CA ARG A 566 23.04 -6.96 9.85
C ARG A 566 23.53 -5.72 9.12
N ILE A 567 22.87 -4.59 9.33
CA ILE A 567 23.16 -3.35 8.61
C ILE A 567 24.61 -2.88 8.74
N TYR A 568 25.23 -3.01 9.94
CA TYR A 568 26.63 -2.64 10.19
C TYR A 568 27.64 -3.66 9.65
N GLU A 569 27.23 -4.85 9.24
CA GLU A 569 28.07 -5.81 8.53
C GLU A 569 28.23 -5.45 7.06
N ALA A 570 27.24 -4.77 6.48
CA ALA A 570 27.26 -4.27 5.10
C ALA A 570 27.80 -2.84 4.99
N TRP A 571 27.42 -1.97 5.92
CA TRP A 571 27.86 -0.58 6.02
C TRP A 571 28.92 -0.43 7.11
N ILE A 572 30.18 -0.52 6.72
CA ILE A 572 31.35 -0.47 7.62
C ILE A 572 31.48 0.92 8.21
N ASP A 573 31.53 1.00 9.53
CA ASP A 573 31.57 2.24 10.32
C ASP A 573 32.91 2.48 11.05
N GLY A 574 32.92 3.45 11.95
CA GLY A 574 34.10 3.90 12.72
C GLY A 574 34.78 2.83 13.54
N TRP A 575 34.07 1.79 13.97
CA TRP A 575 34.66 0.65 14.67
C TRP A 575 35.68 -0.09 13.80
N THR A 576 35.50 -0.08 12.51
CA THR A 576 36.38 -0.76 11.55
C THR A 576 37.20 0.22 10.72
N ASN A 577 36.61 1.34 10.26
CA ASN A 577 37.27 2.30 9.39
C ASN A 577 37.97 3.46 10.14
N SER A 578 37.93 3.43 11.49
CA SER A 578 38.62 4.42 12.37
C SER A 578 38.13 5.85 12.19
N THR A 579 36.85 6.06 11.85
CA THR A 579 36.20 7.39 11.81
C THR A 579 35.25 7.57 12.99
N GLY A 580 34.55 8.71 13.08
CA GLY A 580 33.64 9.01 14.20
C GLY A 580 32.25 8.40 14.10
N SER A 581 31.99 7.46 13.17
CA SER A 581 30.67 6.93 12.92
C SER A 581 30.32 5.68 13.73
N VAL A 582 29.01 5.48 13.99
CA VAL A 582 28.43 4.21 14.39
C VAL A 582 27.19 3.98 13.48
N VAL A 583 27.14 2.83 12.82
CA VAL A 583 26.03 2.41 11.99
C VAL A 583 25.19 1.37 12.74
N GLY A 584 23.88 1.56 12.74
CA GLY A 584 22.97 0.67 13.48
C GLY A 584 22.92 0.97 14.97
N TYR A 585 21.96 0.33 15.63
CA TYR A 585 21.82 0.38 17.08
C TYR A 585 22.67 -0.67 17.78
N LEU A 586 22.96 -0.47 19.06
CA LEU A 586 23.75 -1.43 19.85
C LEU A 586 22.99 -2.73 20.20
N GLN A 587 21.69 -2.72 20.04
CA GLN A 587 20.80 -3.85 20.31
C GLN A 587 19.77 -3.95 19.18
N ALA A 588 19.28 -5.17 18.91
CA ALA A 588 18.23 -5.42 17.94
C ALA A 588 16.91 -4.69 18.30
N PRO A 589 16.19 -4.14 17.33
CA PRO A 589 16.53 -4.14 15.91
C PRO A 589 17.71 -3.21 15.63
N PHE A 590 18.68 -3.69 14.83
CA PHE A 590 19.90 -2.91 14.52
C PHE A 590 19.62 -1.80 13.50
N ALA A 591 18.67 -1.96 12.60
CA ALA A 591 18.18 -0.90 11.73
C ALA A 591 17.09 -0.08 12.46
N GLU A 592 16.86 1.15 12.00
CA GLU A 592 15.75 1.98 12.48
C GLU A 592 14.43 1.54 11.84
N THR A 593 13.41 1.25 12.66
CA THR A 593 12.11 0.72 12.22
C THR A 593 10.92 1.63 12.53
N VAL A 594 11.19 2.82 13.08
CA VAL A 594 10.16 3.83 13.41
C VAL A 594 10.33 5.11 12.58
N ILE A 595 11.58 5.50 12.32
CA ILE A 595 11.94 6.69 11.56
C ILE A 595 12.55 6.26 10.22
N PHE A 596 11.72 6.09 9.20
CA PHE A 596 12.14 5.74 7.84
C PHE A 596 11.41 6.61 6.81
N HIS A 597 11.98 6.76 5.61
CA HIS A 597 11.37 7.49 4.51
C HIS A 597 10.50 6.57 3.66
N GLY A 598 11.07 5.48 3.15
CA GLY A 598 10.39 4.45 2.38
C GLY A 598 10.37 3.10 3.10
N GLY A 599 9.55 2.14 2.63
CA GLY A 599 9.56 0.78 3.15
C GLY A 599 9.18 0.65 4.62
N LYS A 600 10.08 0.08 5.44
CA LYS A 600 9.84 -0.23 6.86
C LYS A 600 11.07 -0.03 7.75
N GLN A 601 12.24 0.31 7.20
CA GLN A 601 13.43 0.57 7.98
C GLN A 601 14.44 1.50 7.26
N ALA A 602 15.29 2.17 8.03
CA ALA A 602 16.32 3.09 7.57
C ALA A 602 17.65 2.80 8.28
N MET A 603 18.75 3.39 7.81
CA MET A 603 20.05 3.31 8.45
C MET A 603 20.20 4.38 9.54
N PRO A 604 20.25 4.02 10.84
CA PRO A 604 20.70 4.96 11.87
C PRO A 604 22.21 5.15 11.75
N PHE A 605 22.65 6.41 11.71
CA PHE A 605 24.01 6.82 11.50
C PHE A 605 24.40 7.88 12.56
N GLU A 606 24.98 7.41 13.66
CA GLU A 606 25.54 8.30 14.68
C GLU A 606 26.90 8.82 14.18
N TYR A 607 27.16 10.12 14.35
CA TYR A 607 28.43 10.74 14.00
C TYR A 607 29.02 11.49 15.18
N ASN A 608 30.36 11.40 15.35
CA ASN A 608 31.13 12.13 16.36
C ASN A 608 32.38 12.72 15.71
N ASN A 609 32.31 14.00 15.34
CA ASN A 609 33.39 14.74 14.75
C ASN A 609 34.11 15.66 15.76
N VAL A 610 33.86 15.46 17.06
CA VAL A 610 34.51 16.24 18.15
C VAL A 610 35.97 15.83 18.32
N GLU A 611 36.25 14.54 18.09
CA GLU A 611 37.60 13.97 18.22
C GLU A 611 38.17 13.60 16.84
N SER A 612 39.48 13.39 16.77
CA SER A 612 40.19 12.96 15.56
C SER A 612 39.62 11.62 15.08
N PRO A 613 39.35 11.47 13.78
CA PRO A 613 39.80 12.26 12.62
C PRO A 613 38.92 13.48 12.25
N TYR A 614 37.91 13.84 13.07
CA TYR A 614 36.99 14.98 12.89
C TYR A 614 36.02 14.85 11.71
N TYR A 615 35.81 13.64 11.20
CA TYR A 615 34.80 13.27 10.24
C TYR A 615 34.30 11.83 10.52
N SER A 616 33.12 11.51 10.04
CA SER A 616 32.45 10.23 10.24
C SER A 616 32.04 9.62 8.91
N GLU A 617 32.28 8.33 8.68
CA GLU A 617 31.99 7.65 7.41
C GLU A 617 31.33 6.30 7.64
N ALA A 618 30.26 6.01 6.87
CA ALA A 618 29.72 4.68 6.63
C ALA A 618 30.08 4.25 5.20
N GLN A 619 30.67 3.05 5.04
CA GLN A 619 31.22 2.58 3.77
C GLN A 619 30.57 1.26 3.37
N ARG A 620 30.03 1.19 2.15
CA ARG A 620 29.50 -0.03 1.54
C ARG A 620 30.35 -0.42 0.33
N THR A 621 30.86 -1.65 0.35
CA THR A 621 31.53 -2.25 -0.81
C THR A 621 30.56 -3.22 -1.47
N PHE A 622 30.38 -3.14 -2.77
CA PHE A 622 29.54 -4.02 -3.54
C PHE A 622 30.31 -5.28 -3.94
N ASP A 623 29.71 -6.46 -3.77
CA ASP A 623 30.31 -7.74 -4.18
C ASP A 623 30.60 -7.78 -5.69
N THR A 624 29.68 -7.19 -6.46
CA THR A 624 29.80 -6.97 -7.90
C THR A 624 29.71 -5.47 -8.18
N ALA A 625 30.67 -4.95 -8.97
CA ALA A 625 30.65 -3.56 -9.39
C ALA A 625 29.33 -3.22 -10.12
N GLN A 626 28.72 -2.10 -9.77
CA GLN A 626 27.46 -1.63 -10.31
C GLN A 626 27.70 -0.65 -11.48
N ASP A 627 26.81 -0.71 -12.47
CA ASP A 627 26.78 0.24 -13.58
C ASP A 627 25.69 1.29 -13.35
N TRP A 628 26.10 2.52 -13.02
CA TRP A 628 25.18 3.64 -12.81
C TRP A 628 25.01 4.52 -14.05
N THR A 629 25.44 4.05 -15.24
CA THR A 629 25.30 4.78 -16.50
C THR A 629 24.16 4.24 -17.37
N VAL A 630 23.51 3.16 -16.95
CA VAL A 630 22.43 2.51 -17.70
C VAL A 630 21.17 3.36 -17.76
N SER A 631 20.34 3.09 -18.77
CA SER A 631 18.96 3.63 -18.86
C SER A 631 18.87 5.17 -18.78
N GLY A 632 19.92 5.86 -19.24
CA GLY A 632 19.97 7.33 -19.24
C GLY A 632 20.05 7.96 -17.86
N ALA A 633 20.52 7.23 -16.85
CA ALA A 633 20.71 7.76 -15.50
C ALA A 633 21.66 8.97 -15.49
N ASP A 634 21.29 10.00 -14.77
CA ASP A 634 22.05 11.25 -14.63
C ASP A 634 22.19 11.73 -13.18
N THR A 635 21.54 11.05 -12.22
CA THR A 635 21.44 11.48 -10.83
C THR A 635 21.64 10.31 -9.88
N LEU A 636 22.45 10.50 -8.82
CA LEU A 636 22.42 9.73 -7.58
C LEU A 636 21.57 10.50 -6.58
N ALA A 637 20.64 9.85 -5.91
CA ALA A 637 19.80 10.44 -4.90
C ALA A 637 19.87 9.63 -3.60
N LEU A 638 19.73 10.30 -2.47
CA LEU A 638 19.53 9.68 -1.18
C LEU A 638 18.66 10.56 -0.30
N TRP A 639 17.92 9.93 0.59
CA TRP A 639 17.13 10.62 1.59
C TRP A 639 17.86 10.63 2.92
N TYR A 640 17.84 11.78 3.60
CA TYR A 640 18.44 11.91 4.92
C TYR A 640 17.57 12.77 5.84
N ARG A 641 17.72 12.54 7.13
CA ARG A 641 17.05 13.26 8.19
C ARG A 641 17.97 13.32 9.41
N GLY A 642 17.99 14.43 10.11
CA GLY A 642 18.70 14.60 11.38
C GLY A 642 17.79 15.14 12.47
N TYR A 643 18.39 15.88 13.38
CA TYR A 643 17.70 16.55 14.47
C TYR A 643 18.09 18.01 14.54
N PRO A 644 17.18 18.93 14.90
CA PRO A 644 17.49 20.34 15.02
C PRO A 644 18.49 20.55 16.17
N LEU A 645 19.33 21.58 16.04
CA LEU A 645 20.16 22.01 17.15
C LEU A 645 19.29 22.47 18.32
N GLY A 646 19.47 21.86 19.49
CA GLY A 646 18.58 22.09 20.64
C GLY A 646 18.57 23.53 21.18
N PHE A 647 19.69 24.26 21.01
CA PHE A 647 19.81 25.65 21.45
C PHE A 647 20.78 26.43 20.54
N VAL A 648 20.33 27.62 20.10
CA VAL A 648 21.16 28.56 19.33
C VAL A 648 21.03 29.96 19.95
N ASP A 649 22.12 30.53 20.36
CA ASP A 649 22.23 31.96 20.67
C ASP A 649 22.52 32.72 19.37
N LYS A 650 21.55 33.47 18.85
CA LYS A 650 21.66 34.27 17.62
C LYS A 650 22.33 35.60 17.83
N GLY A 651 22.71 35.95 19.07
CA GLY A 651 23.11 37.26 19.46
C GLY A 651 21.97 38.28 19.56
N GLY A 652 22.21 39.47 20.07
CA GLY A 652 21.20 40.52 20.17
C GLY A 652 19.99 40.19 21.05
N ASN A 653 20.13 39.25 22.01
CA ASN A 653 19.05 38.74 22.85
C ASN A 653 17.96 37.98 22.08
N ALA A 654 18.35 37.28 21.02
CA ALA A 654 17.52 36.38 20.24
C ALA A 654 18.02 34.92 20.33
N PHE A 655 17.13 33.98 20.48
CA PHE A 655 17.44 32.57 20.70
C PHE A 655 16.51 31.66 19.93
N THR A 656 17.02 30.51 19.49
CA THR A 656 16.24 29.37 19.04
C THR A 656 16.36 28.25 20.08
N VAL A 657 15.25 27.65 20.45
CA VAL A 657 15.22 26.48 21.34
C VAL A 657 14.35 25.39 20.72
N SER A 658 14.92 24.18 20.55
CA SER A 658 14.21 23.04 19.99
C SER A 658 14.15 21.89 21.00
N SER A 659 13.01 21.22 21.13
CA SER A 659 12.79 20.17 22.11
C SER A 659 11.75 19.15 21.68
N THR A 660 11.95 17.90 22.13
CA THR A 660 10.89 16.90 22.28
C THR A 660 10.36 16.95 23.71
N GLY A 661 9.55 15.96 24.10
CA GLY A 661 9.08 15.74 25.48
C GLY A 661 7.56 15.74 25.60
N THR A 662 7.06 14.90 26.49
CA THR A 662 5.61 14.70 26.67
C THR A 662 4.92 15.94 27.25
N ASP A 663 5.50 16.60 28.23
CA ASP A 663 4.97 17.86 28.80
C ASP A 663 5.89 18.48 29.86
N ILE A 664 5.61 19.75 30.22
CA ILE A 664 6.01 20.39 31.46
C ILE A 664 4.76 20.42 32.37
N TRP A 665 4.45 19.31 33.02
CA TRP A 665 3.21 19.13 33.76
C TRP A 665 3.29 18.02 34.82
N ASN A 666 2.18 17.71 35.48
CA ASN A 666 2.07 16.68 36.53
C ASN A 666 3.20 16.79 37.55
N ASN A 667 3.87 15.70 37.89
CA ASN A 667 4.94 15.59 38.89
C ASN A 667 6.35 15.50 38.30
N SER A 668 6.49 15.43 36.97
CA SER A 668 7.76 15.33 36.26
C SER A 668 7.66 16.04 34.91
N ASP A 669 8.72 16.70 34.46
CA ASP A 669 8.80 17.51 33.25
C ASP A 669 9.70 16.85 32.20
N GLU A 670 9.31 16.94 30.90
CA GLU A 670 10.11 16.55 29.76
C GLU A 670 10.19 17.69 28.76
N PHE A 671 11.36 18.36 28.66
CA PHE A 671 11.53 19.58 27.86
C PHE A 671 12.99 20.00 27.74
N ARG A 672 13.27 21.09 27.00
CA ARG A 672 14.56 21.77 27.00
C ARG A 672 14.47 23.11 27.71
N LEU A 673 15.44 23.39 28.56
CA LEU A 673 15.65 24.67 29.23
C LEU A 673 16.92 25.32 28.71
N ALA A 674 16.82 26.56 28.20
CA ALA A 674 17.95 27.44 27.99
C ALA A 674 18.00 28.46 29.14
N TYR A 675 19.11 28.54 29.90
CA TYR A 675 19.09 29.18 31.21
C TYR A 675 20.37 29.92 31.60
N GLY A 676 20.21 30.87 32.54
CA GLY A 676 21.23 31.40 33.41
C GLY A 676 20.89 31.14 34.87
N GLN A 677 21.76 31.56 35.83
CA GLN A 677 21.54 31.42 37.26
C GLN A 677 21.07 32.76 37.88
N LEU A 678 19.94 32.78 38.55
CA LEU A 678 19.38 33.92 39.25
C LEU A 678 19.63 33.78 40.77
N SER A 679 20.22 34.83 41.40
CA SER A 679 20.32 34.93 42.86
C SER A 679 19.30 35.93 43.38
N GLY A 680 18.35 35.47 44.24
CA GLY A 680 17.36 36.31 44.84
C GLY A 680 16.18 36.69 43.95
N ASN A 681 15.80 37.97 43.98
CA ASN A 681 14.71 38.50 43.16
C ASN A 681 15.11 38.82 41.74
N GLY A 682 14.20 38.63 40.78
CA GLY A 682 14.48 38.98 39.38
C GLY A 682 13.33 38.59 38.48
N SER A 683 13.46 38.90 37.19
CA SER A 683 12.47 38.55 36.18
C SER A 683 13.13 38.16 34.85
N ILE A 684 12.41 37.43 34.05
CA ILE A 684 12.72 37.22 32.63
C ILE A 684 11.55 37.63 31.77
N THR A 685 11.85 38.36 30.70
CA THR A 685 10.91 38.77 29.67
C THR A 685 11.40 38.23 28.33
N ALA A 686 10.55 37.71 27.51
CA ALA A 686 10.84 37.31 26.13
C ALA A 686 9.62 37.50 25.23
N LYS A 687 9.84 37.75 23.96
CA LYS A 687 8.84 37.65 22.92
C LYS A 687 9.00 36.29 22.25
N VAL A 688 7.95 35.47 22.26
CA VAL A 688 7.90 34.25 21.45
C VAL A 688 7.47 34.66 20.04
N GLU A 689 8.39 34.56 19.09
CA GLU A 689 8.13 34.96 17.69
C GLU A 689 7.45 33.88 16.90
N SER A 690 7.81 32.61 17.14
CA SER A 690 7.23 31.44 16.51
C SER A 690 7.36 30.22 17.40
N LEU A 691 6.50 29.21 17.17
CA LEU A 691 6.55 27.88 17.76
C LEU A 691 6.04 26.88 16.70
N THR A 692 6.86 25.88 16.37
CA THR A 692 6.42 24.77 15.51
C THR A 692 5.34 23.97 16.22
N ARG A 693 4.19 23.80 15.58
CA ARG A 693 3.06 23.04 16.11
C ARG A 693 3.28 21.54 15.89
N SER A 694 3.81 20.83 16.85
CA SER A 694 3.81 19.36 16.91
C SER A 694 2.54 18.83 17.58
N ASP A 695 1.98 19.58 18.53
CA ASP A 695 0.75 19.29 19.26
C ASP A 695 0.04 20.61 19.62
N ALA A 696 -1.25 20.55 19.93
CA ALA A 696 -2.05 21.69 20.43
C ALA A 696 -1.51 22.28 21.73
N TRP A 697 -0.84 21.47 22.53
CA TRP A 697 -0.23 21.80 23.80
C TRP A 697 1.31 21.92 23.77
N SER A 698 1.93 21.95 22.60
CA SER A 698 3.34 22.36 22.49
C SER A 698 3.52 23.70 23.23
N LYS A 699 4.59 23.85 23.98
CA LYS A 699 4.77 25.02 24.86
C LYS A 699 6.08 25.74 24.53
N ALA A 700 6.03 27.07 24.50
CA ALA A 700 7.21 27.93 24.48
C ALA A 700 7.00 29.10 25.47
N GLY A 701 8.02 29.44 26.25
CA GLY A 701 7.88 30.56 27.18
C GLY A 701 9.07 30.76 28.10
N VAL A 702 8.82 31.41 29.22
CA VAL A 702 9.81 31.81 30.20
C VAL A 702 9.57 31.11 31.54
N MET A 703 10.66 30.68 32.22
CA MET A 703 10.60 29.84 33.41
C MET A 703 11.61 30.30 34.48
N ILE A 704 11.25 30.16 35.75
CA ILE A 704 12.16 30.16 36.92
C ILE A 704 11.93 28.82 37.65
N ARG A 705 13.02 28.05 37.88
CA ARG A 705 12.97 26.74 38.51
C ARG A 705 14.08 26.52 39.54
N GLU A 706 13.81 25.72 40.57
CA GLU A 706 14.72 25.52 41.71
C GLU A 706 15.95 24.68 41.37
N SER A 707 15.82 23.62 40.57
CA SER A 707 16.91 22.74 40.13
C SER A 707 16.66 22.28 38.69
N LEU A 708 17.66 21.57 38.09
CA LEU A 708 17.54 20.99 36.74
C LEU A 708 16.91 19.58 36.76
N ASP A 709 16.41 19.10 37.90
CA ASP A 709 15.73 17.82 38.00
C ASP A 709 14.31 17.90 37.42
N ALA A 710 13.85 16.83 36.81
CA ALA A 710 12.54 16.77 36.14
C ALA A 710 11.36 17.10 37.09
N GLY A 711 11.46 16.72 38.37
CA GLY A 711 10.43 17.00 39.40
C GLY A 711 10.61 18.34 40.15
N ALA A 712 11.50 19.26 39.68
CA ALA A 712 11.79 20.49 40.42
C ALA A 712 10.59 21.41 40.58
N LYS A 713 10.57 22.17 41.69
CA LYS A 713 9.65 23.31 41.80
C LYS A 713 9.92 24.33 40.73
N HIS A 714 8.86 24.87 40.13
CA HIS A 714 8.99 25.88 39.06
C HIS A 714 7.79 26.83 39.05
N ALA A 715 7.97 27.96 38.38
CA ALA A 715 6.93 28.87 37.94
C ALA A 715 7.27 29.29 36.49
N MET A 716 6.35 29.20 35.54
CA MET A 716 6.54 29.54 34.16
C MET A 716 5.35 30.21 33.53
N VAL A 717 5.59 31.01 32.49
CA VAL A 717 4.56 31.52 31.57
C VAL A 717 4.87 31.01 30.18
N VAL A 718 3.93 30.30 29.62
CA VAL A 718 4.05 29.71 28.28
C VAL A 718 2.91 30.14 27.38
N ILE A 719 3.15 30.06 26.07
CA ILE A 719 2.15 30.15 25.03
C ILE A 719 2.13 28.85 24.23
N THR A 720 0.96 28.45 23.78
CA THR A 720 0.70 27.24 22.98
C THR A 720 0.13 27.61 21.62
N PRO A 721 0.19 26.71 20.62
CA PRO A 721 -0.41 26.98 19.30
C PRO A 721 -1.93 27.19 19.37
N ASP A 722 -2.67 26.35 20.12
CA ASP A 722 -4.13 26.31 20.05
C ASP A 722 -4.83 26.72 21.36
N ASN A 723 -4.14 26.62 22.52
CA ASN A 723 -4.78 26.82 23.83
C ASN A 723 -4.41 28.18 24.47
N GLY A 724 -3.77 29.08 23.74
CA GLY A 724 -3.39 30.40 24.25
C GLY A 724 -2.23 30.37 25.24
N GLY A 725 -2.24 31.26 26.24
CA GLY A 725 -1.19 31.35 27.25
C GLY A 725 -1.57 30.71 28.57
N SER A 726 -0.57 30.25 29.34
CA SER A 726 -0.79 29.61 30.63
C SER A 726 0.31 30.00 31.64
N PHE A 727 -0.09 30.39 32.84
CA PHE A 727 0.78 30.48 34.01
C PHE A 727 0.77 29.14 34.73
N GLN A 728 1.86 28.40 34.69
CA GLN A 728 1.97 27.09 35.33
C GLN A 728 3.02 27.06 36.44
N TYR A 729 2.77 26.30 37.49
CA TYR A 729 3.68 26.24 38.63
C TYR A 729 3.58 24.90 39.36
N ARG A 730 4.70 24.52 40.01
CA ARG A 730 4.81 23.36 40.92
C ARG A 730 5.39 23.83 42.24
N THR A 731 4.63 23.68 43.34
CA THR A 731 4.99 24.25 44.69
C THR A 731 5.87 23.33 45.53
N ALA A 732 5.92 22.03 45.20
CA ALA A 732 6.72 21.02 45.88
C ALA A 732 7.49 20.16 44.89
N THR A 733 8.72 19.73 45.19
CA THR A 733 9.48 18.79 44.38
C THR A 733 8.74 17.47 44.24
N GLY A 734 8.52 16.98 43.01
CA GLY A 734 7.70 15.81 42.70
C GLY A 734 6.21 15.99 42.92
N GLY A 735 5.77 17.22 43.24
CA GLY A 735 4.35 17.57 43.42
C GLY A 735 3.64 17.80 42.09
N THR A 736 2.31 17.79 42.12
CA THR A 736 1.47 18.06 40.94
C THR A 736 1.57 19.53 40.54
N SER A 737 1.65 19.79 39.24
CA SER A 737 1.58 21.14 38.66
C SER A 737 0.15 21.67 38.66
N ALA A 738 0.03 23.03 38.74
CA ALA A 738 -1.23 23.74 38.60
C ALA A 738 -1.10 24.86 37.56
N SER A 739 -2.23 25.33 37.03
CA SER A 739 -2.25 26.39 36.01
C SER A 739 -3.31 27.46 36.27
N THR A 740 -3.09 28.60 35.65
CA THR A 740 -4.11 29.63 35.37
C THR A 740 -3.96 30.03 33.92
N ASP A 741 -4.99 29.81 33.12
CA ASP A 741 -4.92 29.96 31.66
C ASP A 741 -5.40 31.35 31.20
N ALA A 742 -4.89 31.80 30.07
CA ALA A 742 -5.25 33.04 29.41
C ALA A 742 -5.58 32.73 27.95
N ALA A 743 -6.85 32.49 27.68
CA ALA A 743 -7.34 32.15 26.34
C ALA A 743 -7.13 33.27 25.33
N GLY A 744 -7.09 32.90 24.03
CA GLY A 744 -7.09 33.83 22.89
C GLY A 744 -5.76 34.54 22.61
N LEU A 745 -4.65 34.12 23.26
CA LEU A 745 -3.32 34.56 22.88
C LEU A 745 -2.84 33.80 21.65
N GLN A 746 -2.24 34.54 20.72
CA GLN A 746 -1.65 33.98 19.53
C GLN A 746 -0.20 34.45 19.37
N ILE A 747 0.66 33.58 18.90
CA ILE A 747 2.06 33.92 18.57
C ILE A 747 2.06 34.82 17.32
N PRO A 748 2.88 35.91 17.31
CA PRO A 748 3.91 36.27 18.28
C PRO A 748 3.36 37.02 19.50
N TYR A 749 3.90 36.75 20.69
CA TYR A 749 3.44 37.36 21.95
C TYR A 749 4.55 37.50 22.98
N TRP A 750 4.45 38.53 23.85
CA TRP A 750 5.40 38.79 24.93
C TRP A 750 4.97 38.15 26.23
N LEU A 751 5.91 37.51 26.92
CA LEU A 751 5.71 36.83 28.20
C LEU A 751 6.74 37.33 29.24
N ARG A 752 6.33 37.42 30.50
CA ARG A 752 7.22 37.79 31.61
C ARG A 752 6.86 37.01 32.86
N ILE A 753 7.87 36.47 33.55
CA ILE A 753 7.74 35.92 34.91
C ILE A 753 8.65 36.69 35.85
N THR A 754 8.12 37.11 37.00
CA THR A 754 8.81 37.90 38.02
C THR A 754 8.79 37.17 39.35
N ARG A 755 9.97 37.01 39.99
CA ARG A 755 10.14 36.50 41.35
C ARG A 755 10.38 37.63 42.34
N THR A 756 9.60 37.70 43.44
CA THR A 756 9.79 38.59 44.60
C THR A 756 9.68 37.73 45.87
N GLY A 757 10.84 37.32 46.44
CA GLY A 757 10.89 36.31 47.48
C GLY A 757 10.35 34.97 47.01
N ASN A 758 9.25 34.51 47.61
CA ASN A 758 8.55 33.31 47.22
C ASN A 758 7.33 33.60 46.30
N ALA A 759 6.99 34.87 46.08
CA ALA A 759 5.89 35.26 45.20
C ALA A 759 6.34 35.31 43.75
N PHE A 760 5.58 34.65 42.85
CA PHE A 760 5.78 34.63 41.41
C PHE A 760 4.61 35.27 40.69
N LYS A 761 4.90 36.30 39.89
CA LYS A 761 3.93 37.03 39.06
C LYS A 761 4.13 36.69 37.60
N ALA A 762 3.07 36.26 36.94
CA ALA A 762 3.06 35.98 35.48
C ALA A 762 2.35 37.10 34.76
N GLU A 763 2.92 37.58 33.63
CA GLU A 763 2.38 38.67 32.86
C GLU A 763 2.55 38.40 31.38
N ARG A 764 1.63 38.97 30.57
CA ARG A 764 1.58 38.91 29.12
C ARG A 764 1.45 40.30 28.52
N SER A 765 1.93 40.51 27.30
CA SER A 765 1.79 41.77 26.59
C SER A 765 1.75 41.59 25.07
N PRO A 766 0.90 42.27 24.31
CA PRO A 766 0.89 42.26 22.84
C PRO A 766 1.99 43.12 22.23
N ASP A 767 2.49 44.14 22.97
CA ASP A 767 3.38 45.21 22.49
C ASP A 767 4.70 45.32 23.28
N GLY A 768 4.89 44.50 24.32
CA GLY A 768 6.04 44.55 25.22
C GLY A 768 6.06 45.77 26.15
N LYS A 769 5.02 46.63 26.14
CA LYS A 769 4.88 47.85 26.93
C LYS A 769 3.71 47.79 27.88
N THR A 770 2.55 47.34 27.42
CA THR A 770 1.32 47.22 28.20
C THR A 770 1.20 45.80 28.74
N TRP A 771 1.36 45.63 30.04
CA TRP A 771 1.39 44.31 30.68
C TRP A 771 0.11 43.96 31.39
N THR A 772 -0.41 42.79 31.18
CA THR A 772 -1.59 42.22 31.84
C THR A 772 -1.19 40.97 32.61
N GLN A 773 -1.50 40.93 33.91
CA GLN A 773 -1.22 39.76 34.75
C GLN A 773 -2.11 38.58 34.38
N ILE A 774 -1.57 37.36 34.45
CA ILE A 774 -2.27 36.10 34.31
C ILE A 774 -2.54 35.52 35.70
N GLY A 775 -3.77 35.53 36.15
CA GLY A 775 -4.18 35.05 37.49
C GLY A 775 -3.62 35.91 38.62
N ALA A 776 -3.51 35.33 39.82
CA ALA A 776 -2.92 35.94 40.98
C ALA A 776 -1.46 35.48 41.17
N ASP A 777 -0.68 36.24 41.95
CA ASP A 777 0.67 35.82 42.36
C ASP A 777 0.62 34.43 43.05
N GLN A 778 1.55 33.56 42.67
CA GLN A 778 1.67 32.23 43.26
C GLN A 778 2.85 32.15 44.24
N ASN A 779 2.62 31.52 45.39
CA ASN A 779 3.68 31.33 46.38
C ASN A 779 4.38 29.98 46.19
N VAL A 780 5.61 30.02 45.64
CA VAL A 780 6.46 28.84 45.44
C VAL A 780 7.74 29.03 46.26
N SER A 781 7.87 28.30 47.33
CA SER A 781 9.05 28.40 48.21
C SER A 781 10.27 27.77 47.55
N MET A 782 11.20 28.59 47.09
CA MET A 782 12.46 28.18 46.42
C MET A 782 13.65 28.72 47.16
N VAL A 783 14.79 28.00 47.02
CA VAL A 783 16.10 28.49 47.51
C VAL A 783 16.48 29.81 46.86
N PRO A 784 17.40 30.61 47.44
CA PRO A 784 17.82 31.89 46.83
C PRO A 784 18.38 31.77 45.41
N ASN A 785 19.21 30.77 45.18
CA ASN A 785 19.86 30.55 43.87
C ASN A 785 19.02 29.56 43.07
N VAL A 786 18.54 29.99 41.91
CA VAL A 786 17.62 29.24 41.02
C VAL A 786 18.05 29.41 39.57
N TYR A 787 17.41 28.63 38.67
CA TYR A 787 17.62 28.77 37.23
C TYR A 787 16.50 29.63 36.63
N ILE A 788 16.86 30.52 35.72
CA ILE A 788 15.95 31.41 35.00
C ILE A 788 16.25 31.31 33.51
N GLY A 789 15.20 31.12 32.69
CA GLY A 789 15.42 30.88 31.28
C GLY A 789 14.19 30.69 30.41
N LEU A 790 14.44 30.16 29.20
CA LEU A 790 13.50 29.86 28.15
C LEU A 790 13.19 28.37 28.18
N CYS A 791 11.93 27.98 28.07
CA CYS A 791 11.48 26.59 28.07
C CYS A 791 10.69 26.25 26.82
N VAL A 792 10.94 25.05 26.26
CA VAL A 792 10.20 24.51 25.10
C VAL A 792 9.97 23.02 25.30
N THR A 793 8.73 22.56 25.04
CA THR A 793 8.36 21.17 24.92
C THR A 793 7.43 20.97 23.72
N SER A 794 7.57 19.85 23.03
CA SER A 794 6.75 19.52 21.85
C SER A 794 5.37 18.94 22.21
N HIS A 795 5.16 18.51 23.45
CA HIS A 795 4.04 17.67 23.86
C HIS A 795 4.00 16.32 23.12
N SER A 796 5.19 15.84 22.68
CA SER A 796 5.37 14.58 21.95
C SER A 796 6.78 14.05 22.20
N THR A 797 6.95 12.74 22.33
CA THR A 797 8.28 12.10 22.38
C THR A 797 8.87 11.89 20.99
N GLY A 798 8.04 11.79 19.93
CA GLY A 798 8.45 11.49 18.56
C GLY A 798 8.66 12.69 17.63
N ALA A 799 8.31 13.91 18.09
CA ALA A 799 8.42 15.11 17.26
C ALA A 799 9.08 16.27 18.01
N TYR A 800 9.78 17.13 17.27
CA TYR A 800 10.38 18.36 17.79
C TYR A 800 9.45 19.56 17.61
N SER A 801 9.40 20.42 18.62
CA SER A 801 8.93 21.80 18.47
C SER A 801 10.10 22.74 18.59
N THR A 802 10.20 23.67 17.65
CA THR A 802 11.22 24.72 17.63
C THR A 802 10.55 26.07 17.88
N ALA A 803 11.04 26.80 18.86
CA ALA A 803 10.58 28.15 19.18
C ALA A 803 11.68 29.20 18.93
N GLU A 804 11.29 30.32 18.32
CA GLU A 804 12.09 31.50 18.16
C GLU A 804 11.74 32.52 19.24
N PHE A 805 12.75 33.02 19.93
CA PHE A 805 12.63 34.06 20.95
C PHE A 805 13.39 35.30 20.55
N SER A 806 12.82 36.46 20.82
CA SER A 806 13.48 37.74 20.66
C SER A 806 13.30 38.61 21.91
N ASN A 807 14.14 39.68 22.01
CA ASN A 807 14.06 40.65 23.09
C ASN A 807 14.13 40.00 24.49
N VAL A 808 14.90 38.94 24.62
CA VAL A 808 15.09 38.25 25.89
C VAL A 808 15.85 39.13 26.85
N ALA A 809 15.25 39.46 28.00
CA ALA A 809 15.84 40.34 29.00
C ALA A 809 15.60 39.82 30.39
N THR A 810 16.63 39.86 31.23
CA THR A 810 16.53 39.47 32.63
C THR A 810 16.77 40.67 33.53
N THR A 811 16.17 40.66 34.73
CA THR A 811 16.49 41.61 35.82
C THR A 811 16.93 40.84 37.04
N GLY A 812 17.53 41.54 38.02
CA GLY A 812 18.14 40.92 39.22
C GLY A 812 19.57 40.46 38.94
N THR A 813 20.14 39.69 39.87
CA THR A 813 21.51 39.17 39.75
C THR A 813 21.48 37.86 38.97
N VAL A 814 21.59 37.95 37.64
CA VAL A 814 21.69 36.79 36.76
C VAL A 814 23.15 36.64 36.31
N THR A 815 23.74 35.46 36.49
CA THR A 815 25.16 35.18 36.22
C THR A 815 25.33 33.98 35.29
N GLY A 816 26.49 33.92 34.62
CA GLY A 816 26.84 32.85 33.67
C GLY A 816 26.42 33.17 32.25
N ALA A 817 27.12 32.55 31.29
CA ALA A 817 26.65 32.50 29.91
C ALA A 817 25.40 31.61 29.81
N TRP A 818 24.55 31.84 28.79
CA TRP A 818 23.42 30.98 28.51
C TRP A 818 23.87 29.55 28.27
N GLN A 819 23.26 28.62 28.97
CA GLN A 819 23.44 27.18 28.82
C GLN A 819 22.12 26.55 28.42
N SER A 820 22.17 25.31 27.91
CA SER A 820 21.00 24.59 27.56
C SER A 820 21.09 23.13 28.02
N GLN A 821 19.98 22.58 28.51
CA GLN A 821 19.91 21.20 28.97
C GLN A 821 18.52 20.61 28.68
N SER A 822 18.50 19.34 28.29
CA SER A 822 17.30 18.53 28.28
C SER A 822 16.95 18.10 29.70
N ILE A 823 15.68 18.20 30.06
CA ILE A 823 15.16 17.87 31.39
C ILE A 823 14.20 16.70 31.24
N GLY A 824 14.42 15.61 31.99
CA GLY A 824 13.51 14.45 32.06
C GLY A 824 13.41 13.60 30.79
N VAL A 825 14.02 14.01 29.69
CA VAL A 825 13.99 13.30 28.40
C VAL A 825 15.39 13.28 27.80
N THR A 826 15.77 12.14 27.21
CA THR A 826 16.93 12.04 26.34
C THR A 826 16.50 12.40 24.93
N GLN A 827 17.17 13.37 24.33
CA GLN A 827 16.87 13.82 22.97
C GLN A 827 18.14 14.20 22.21
N TRP A 828 18.18 13.89 20.94
CA TRP A 828 19.27 14.26 20.07
C TRP A 828 19.29 15.77 19.81
N SER A 829 20.49 16.30 19.56
CA SER A 829 20.70 17.70 19.21
C SER A 829 21.93 17.74 18.32
N ASN A 830 21.69 17.76 17.00
CA ASN A 830 22.77 17.70 16.04
C ASN A 830 23.47 19.04 15.94
N GLY A 831 24.80 19.02 15.95
CA GLY A 831 25.58 20.17 15.52
C GLY A 831 25.59 20.26 13.98
N PRO A 832 25.65 21.49 13.44
CA PRO A 832 25.66 21.69 11.99
C PRO A 832 26.93 21.12 11.35
N ALA A 833 26.74 20.30 10.31
CA ALA A 833 27.82 19.77 9.47
C ALA A 833 27.24 19.43 8.07
N PRO A 834 28.07 19.52 7.00
CA PRO A 834 27.69 19.04 5.70
C PRO A 834 27.69 17.51 5.66
N LEU A 835 26.81 16.92 4.81
CA LEU A 835 26.97 15.56 4.36
C LEU A 835 27.84 15.52 3.12
N TYR A 836 28.53 14.39 2.89
CA TYR A 836 29.20 14.12 1.64
C TYR A 836 29.01 12.66 1.21
N VAL A 837 29.14 12.43 -0.08
CA VAL A 837 29.21 11.11 -0.70
C VAL A 837 30.55 10.96 -1.40
N THR A 838 31.22 9.82 -1.20
CA THR A 838 32.39 9.43 -1.98
C THR A 838 32.02 8.16 -2.79
N VAL A 839 32.18 8.24 -4.09
CA VAL A 839 32.00 7.10 -5.01
C VAL A 839 33.37 6.66 -5.49
N GLU A 840 33.63 5.35 -5.44
CA GLU A 840 34.90 4.74 -5.86
C GLU A 840 34.60 3.63 -6.89
N ASP A 841 35.34 3.66 -8.00
CA ASP A 841 35.25 2.64 -9.03
C ASP A 841 36.14 1.42 -8.73
N LYS A 842 35.96 0.35 -9.50
CA LYS A 842 36.72 -0.91 -9.38
C LYS A 842 38.23 -0.74 -9.54
N ALA A 843 38.69 0.36 -10.14
CA ALA A 843 40.11 0.68 -10.28
C ALA A 843 40.65 1.50 -9.08
N GLY A 844 39.81 1.82 -8.08
CA GLY A 844 40.17 2.59 -6.90
C GLY A 844 40.22 4.12 -7.12
N LYS A 845 39.68 4.60 -8.28
CA LYS A 845 39.49 6.04 -8.46
C LYS A 845 38.25 6.50 -7.73
N SER A 846 38.37 7.57 -6.96
CA SER A 846 37.26 8.08 -6.16
C SER A 846 37.05 9.57 -6.36
N LYS A 847 35.79 10.00 -6.10
CA LYS A 847 35.38 11.39 -6.07
C LYS A 847 34.46 11.65 -4.91
N THR A 848 34.74 12.70 -4.14
CA THR A 848 33.88 13.15 -3.04
C THR A 848 33.10 14.38 -3.47
N VAL A 849 31.80 14.42 -3.16
CA VAL A 849 30.91 15.56 -3.35
C VAL A 849 30.17 15.80 -2.04
N ALA A 850 30.10 17.04 -1.59
CA ALA A 850 29.41 17.43 -0.35
C ALA A 850 28.13 18.21 -0.66
N THR A 851 27.20 18.21 0.29
CA THR A 851 26.00 19.07 0.25
C THR A 851 26.41 20.55 0.27
N ALA A 852 25.66 21.38 -0.46
CA ALA A 852 25.84 22.84 -0.41
C ALA A 852 25.44 23.42 0.97
N ASP A 853 24.54 22.74 1.69
CA ASP A 853 24.13 23.12 3.03
C ASP A 853 25.15 22.63 4.08
N ALA A 854 25.84 23.58 4.70
CA ALA A 854 26.78 23.32 5.78
C ALA A 854 26.09 22.86 7.10
N ALA A 855 24.77 22.92 7.17
CA ALA A 855 23.95 22.52 8.32
C ALA A 855 23.04 21.33 8.00
N ALA A 856 23.34 20.57 6.97
CA ALA A 856 22.53 19.43 6.50
C ALA A 856 22.15 18.44 7.62
N THR A 857 23.02 18.22 8.60
CA THR A 857 22.78 17.36 9.77
C THR A 857 21.67 17.86 10.70
N THR A 858 21.23 19.12 10.58
CA THR A 858 20.21 19.70 11.48
C THR A 858 18.80 19.69 10.90
N VAL A 859 18.61 19.10 9.71
CA VAL A 859 17.30 18.99 9.05
C VAL A 859 16.45 17.95 9.78
N SER A 860 15.27 18.33 10.25
CA SER A 860 14.39 17.43 11.03
C SER A 860 13.34 16.69 10.20
N ASP A 861 13.18 17.04 8.95
CA ASP A 861 12.30 16.38 7.99
C ASP A 861 13.11 15.60 6.97
N TRP A 862 12.54 14.53 6.42
CA TRP A 862 13.18 13.79 5.36
C TRP A 862 13.45 14.70 4.16
N THR A 863 14.72 14.77 3.76
CA THR A 863 15.20 15.65 2.69
C THR A 863 15.90 14.81 1.63
N GLU A 864 15.47 14.95 0.38
CA GLU A 864 16.14 14.34 -0.75
C GLU A 864 17.38 15.16 -1.14
N TRP A 865 18.53 14.49 -1.20
CA TRP A 865 19.72 15.05 -1.80
C TRP A 865 19.97 14.43 -3.17
N ARG A 866 19.85 15.24 -4.21
CA ARG A 866 20.13 14.87 -5.60
C ARG A 866 21.52 15.33 -5.98
N LEU A 867 22.36 14.38 -6.39
CA LEU A 867 23.72 14.59 -6.84
C LEU A 867 23.78 14.27 -8.34
N PRO A 868 24.04 15.26 -9.23
CA PRO A 868 24.28 14.97 -10.63
C PRO A 868 25.46 14.01 -10.80
N LEU A 869 25.32 12.94 -11.57
CA LEU A 869 26.40 12.00 -11.83
C LEU A 869 27.60 12.66 -12.54
N SER A 870 27.37 13.77 -13.24
CA SER A 870 28.44 14.61 -13.81
C SER A 870 29.43 15.18 -12.77
N ASP A 871 28.99 15.37 -11.53
CA ASP A 871 29.83 15.89 -10.44
C ASP A 871 30.83 14.82 -9.93
N LEU A 872 30.58 13.55 -10.28
CA LEU A 872 31.49 12.44 -10.04
C LEU A 872 32.50 12.22 -11.19
N ALA A 873 32.75 13.25 -12.01
CA ALA A 873 33.69 13.20 -13.13
C ALA A 873 35.08 12.68 -12.70
N GLY A 874 35.61 11.72 -13.44
CA GLY A 874 36.86 11.03 -13.16
C GLY A 874 36.75 9.65 -12.56
N VAL A 875 35.55 9.27 -12.05
CA VAL A 875 35.20 7.93 -11.61
C VAL A 875 34.54 7.18 -12.78
N ASN A 876 34.87 5.91 -12.93
CA ASN A 876 34.18 5.06 -13.91
C ASN A 876 32.84 4.57 -13.34
N LEU A 877 31.76 5.31 -13.64
CA LEU A 877 30.42 5.02 -13.13
C LEU A 877 29.80 3.75 -13.72
N ALA A 878 30.37 3.16 -14.80
CA ALA A 878 29.97 1.84 -15.30
C ALA A 878 30.56 0.68 -14.46
N ALA A 879 31.33 0.97 -13.42
CA ALA A 879 31.95 -0.04 -12.57
C ALA A 879 32.16 0.49 -11.14
N VAL A 880 31.12 0.99 -10.50
CA VAL A 880 31.15 1.48 -9.12
C VAL A 880 31.31 0.31 -8.15
N GLN A 881 32.37 0.34 -7.36
CA GLN A 881 32.72 -0.72 -6.41
C GLN A 881 32.39 -0.36 -4.96
N LYS A 882 32.48 0.94 -4.60
CA LYS A 882 32.25 1.35 -3.22
C LYS A 882 31.53 2.71 -3.15
N LEU A 883 30.62 2.79 -2.22
CA LEU A 883 29.90 4.01 -1.84
C LEU A 883 30.22 4.33 -0.37
N THR A 884 30.55 5.59 -0.09
CA THR A 884 30.75 6.10 1.26
C THR A 884 29.82 7.27 1.49
N ILE A 885 29.11 7.27 2.62
CA ILE A 885 28.33 8.42 3.12
C ILE A 885 29.08 8.96 4.32
N GLY A 886 29.30 10.26 4.36
CA GLY A 886 30.06 10.88 5.44
C GLY A 886 29.48 12.19 5.93
N VAL A 887 29.90 12.57 7.13
CA VAL A 887 29.57 13.83 7.81
C VAL A 887 30.85 14.57 8.16
N GLY A 888 30.90 15.89 7.86
CA GLY A 888 32.02 16.78 8.12
C GLY A 888 32.78 17.13 6.86
N ASP A 889 33.96 17.70 7.00
CA ASP A 889 34.86 18.03 5.89
C ASP A 889 36.14 17.18 5.95
N LYS A 890 36.17 16.12 5.14
CA LYS A 890 37.32 15.20 5.03
C LYS A 890 38.56 15.86 4.43
N THR A 891 38.38 16.92 3.64
CA THR A 891 39.53 17.62 2.97
C THR A 891 40.22 18.60 3.88
N SER A 892 39.51 19.12 4.87
CA SER A 892 40.04 20.04 5.89
C SER A 892 39.46 19.70 7.26
N PRO A 893 39.81 18.52 7.84
CA PRO A 893 39.22 18.05 9.08
C PRO A 893 39.46 18.98 10.24
N ASN A 894 38.42 19.44 10.90
CA ASN A 894 38.47 20.26 12.09
C ASN A 894 37.46 19.72 13.12
N ALA A 895 37.74 19.96 14.41
CA ALA A 895 36.80 19.57 15.45
C ALA A 895 35.43 20.20 15.17
N GLY A 896 34.45 19.32 15.06
CA GLY A 896 33.06 19.64 14.71
C GLY A 896 32.10 19.22 15.81
N ALA A 897 30.98 18.71 15.44
CA ALA A 897 29.88 18.31 16.30
C ALA A 897 29.63 16.80 16.29
N ALA A 898 28.76 16.35 17.17
CA ALA A 898 28.20 14.99 17.18
C ALA A 898 26.67 15.04 17.01
N GLY A 899 26.10 13.92 16.65
CA GLY A 899 24.65 13.78 16.49
C GLY A 899 24.22 12.46 15.86
N MET A 900 22.95 12.39 15.52
CA MET A 900 22.32 11.23 14.89
C MET A 900 21.66 11.64 13.57
N LEU A 901 21.89 10.86 12.54
CA LEU A 901 21.20 10.93 11.26
C LEU A 901 20.48 9.63 10.96
N TYR A 902 19.51 9.71 10.09
CA TYR A 902 18.90 8.56 9.40
C TYR A 902 19.11 8.75 7.92
N ILE A 903 19.56 7.70 7.26
CA ILE A 903 19.76 7.64 5.81
C ILE A 903 18.82 6.57 5.26
N ASP A 904 18.18 6.87 4.14
CA ASP A 904 17.24 5.97 3.51
C ASP A 904 17.26 6.14 1.98
N ASP A 905 16.70 5.17 1.26
CA ASP A 905 16.45 5.20 -0.19
C ASP A 905 17.64 5.76 -1.00
N ILE A 906 18.74 5.03 -1.04
CA ILE A 906 19.88 5.37 -1.91
C ILE A 906 19.59 4.83 -3.30
N LEU A 907 19.49 5.73 -4.29
CA LEU A 907 18.95 5.45 -5.60
C LEU A 907 19.81 6.09 -6.69
N PHE A 908 19.87 5.50 -7.89
CA PHE A 908 20.38 6.18 -9.08
C PHE A 908 19.37 6.14 -10.21
N GLY A 909 19.34 7.16 -11.06
CA GLY A 909 18.36 7.19 -12.14
C GLY A 909 18.23 8.56 -12.80
N LYS A 910 17.01 8.87 -13.24
CA LYS A 910 16.65 10.13 -13.88
C LYS A 910 15.36 10.68 -13.26
N PRO A 911 15.48 11.51 -12.22
CA PRO A 911 14.32 12.09 -11.57
C PRO A 911 13.60 13.06 -12.48
N LYS A 912 12.30 13.16 -12.32
CA LYS A 912 11.53 14.22 -12.95
C LYS A 912 12.05 15.56 -12.47
N PRO A 913 12.19 16.58 -13.36
CA PRO A 913 12.53 17.94 -12.90
C PRO A 913 11.56 18.36 -11.81
N ALA A 914 12.07 18.96 -10.73
CA ALA A 914 11.20 19.57 -9.74
C ALA A 914 10.28 20.56 -10.46
N GLY A 915 8.98 20.42 -10.30
CA GLY A 915 8.02 21.37 -10.86
C GLY A 915 8.33 22.79 -10.36
N PRO A 916 8.02 23.84 -11.14
CA PRO A 916 8.30 25.21 -10.77
C PRO A 916 7.51 25.64 -9.53
#